data_4d17a40803d934787ee82f02e09888eb
#
_entry.id   4d17a40803d934787ee82f02e09888eb
#
_cell.length_a   1.000
_cell.length_b   1.000
_cell.length_c   1.000
_cell.angle_alpha   90.00
_cell.angle_beta   90.00
_cell.angle_gamma   90.00
#
_symmetry.space_group_name_H-M   'P 1'
#
loop_
_entity.id
_entity.type
_entity.pdbx_description
1 polymer ?
#
loop_
_entity_poly.entity_id
_entity_poly.type
_entity_poly.pdbx_seq_one_letter_code
_entity_poly.pdbx_strand_id
1 'polypeptide(L)'
;MTDVSAPQTTLRDLPLGSSAIITSVGGEGSLRQHFLDMGLIPQTCVTAVKRAPMGDPLQVRLHSYELTLRLADAEKIIVETLPCPQTTPPAATQIAAAGGIYPGGHPHEREHPGFGEGGRFHDKSAEHPLPDDAVLTFALAGNQNCGKTTLFNLLTGSTQHVGNFPGVTVDRKDGRIGQHENTLVTDLPGIYSMSPYSSEELVTREFLLGERPRGIINIVDATNIERNLYLTMQLLELDTPMVLALNMMDEVRANGGSVLVNELENQLGIPVVPISAAKSEGTEELVAHALHVARYQERPERQDFCEASEHGGAVHRCLHSIMHLIEDHAERAGMPVRFAASKLAEGDTLVADKLQLDQNEREAVEHVITQMEAERGLDRAAAIADMRFSFINRVCAATVVKPTESREHARSARIDRVLTGRFTAIPAFVGIMLAVFWLTFNVIGAFFQNVLDVAITALGSFVVGLMQAADVNVTLQSLVADGVFGGVGSVLSFLPIIVTLFFFLSLLEDSGYMARVAFVMDKLLRKIGLSGRSIVPMLIGFGCSVPAVMASRTLPSERDRKLTILLTPFMSCSAKLPIYAFLTAAFFPEHGALIMGGLYFLGIAVGVLCALVLKGTLFKGEAVPFVMELPNYRMPGAKNVRHLLWDKAKDFLQRAFTIIFLATIIIWFLQTFGTNFNVVADSSQSILANIAGVTSPLFAPMGLDDWRISTALLSGFMAKESVVSTISVLFGSTDALVAALSTLSALALLVFCLLYTPCVAAIASVKRELGGAWAACMVVAQCVVAWVCAYGIYLTGATLGFA
;
A
#
# COMPACT_ATOMS: atom_id res chain seq x y z
N MET A 1 -18.07 48.99 20.77
CA MET A 1 -18.13 47.53 20.89
C MET A 1 -16.72 47.01 20.68
N THR A 2 -16.07 46.65 21.74
CA THR A 2 -14.68 46.16 21.70
C THR A 2 -14.67 44.82 21.04
N ASP A 3 -14.02 44.72 19.88
CA ASP A 3 -13.65 43.45 19.21
C ASP A 3 -12.77 42.66 20.18
N VAL A 4 -13.39 41.75 20.89
CA VAL A 4 -12.66 40.67 21.58
C VAL A 4 -12.37 39.60 20.51
N SER A 5 -11.30 39.77 19.78
CA SER A 5 -10.79 38.70 18.91
C SER A 5 -10.53 37.50 19.83
N ALA A 6 -11.24 36.38 19.57
CA ALA A 6 -11.01 35.14 20.29
C ALA A 6 -9.53 34.70 20.08
N PRO A 7 -8.89 34.06 21.05
CA PRO A 7 -7.49 33.71 20.95
C PRO A 7 -7.28 32.76 19.78
N GLN A 8 -6.53 33.19 18.78
CA GLN A 8 -6.10 32.34 17.68
C GLN A 8 -5.17 31.27 18.26
N THR A 9 -5.53 30.00 18.06
CA THR A 9 -4.72 28.83 18.45
C THR A 9 -4.42 27.98 17.24
N THR A 10 -3.43 27.09 17.36
CA THR A 10 -3.17 26.11 16.30
C THR A 10 -4.07 24.88 16.49
N LEU A 11 -4.37 24.19 15.41
CA LEU A 11 -5.15 22.94 15.47
C LEU A 11 -4.45 21.89 16.37
N ARG A 12 -3.11 21.97 16.49
CA ARG A 12 -2.32 21.15 17.43
C ARG A 12 -2.75 21.35 18.88
N ASP A 13 -3.05 22.58 19.28
CA ASP A 13 -3.31 22.95 20.67
C ASP A 13 -4.79 22.89 21.04
N LEU A 14 -5.66 22.57 20.04
CA LEU A 14 -7.09 22.40 20.27
C LEU A 14 -7.35 21.21 21.23
N PRO A 15 -8.09 21.42 22.36
CA PRO A 15 -8.44 20.38 23.28
C PRO A 15 -9.26 19.25 22.63
N LEU A 16 -9.02 18.01 23.05
CA LEU A 16 -9.80 16.87 22.53
C LEU A 16 -11.28 17.02 22.88
N GLY A 17 -12.13 16.75 21.90
CA GLY A 17 -13.59 16.93 21.99
C GLY A 17 -14.06 18.38 21.72
N SER A 18 -13.16 19.34 21.56
CA SER A 18 -13.50 20.72 21.22
C SER A 18 -13.56 20.92 19.72
N SER A 19 -14.44 21.83 19.30
CA SER A 19 -14.59 22.27 17.90
C SER A 19 -14.08 23.70 17.74
N ALA A 20 -13.56 24.00 16.54
CA ALA A 20 -13.05 25.30 16.17
C ALA A 20 -13.25 25.54 14.67
N ILE A 21 -13.20 26.79 14.24
CA ILE A 21 -13.26 27.15 12.81
C ILE A 21 -11.84 27.41 12.32
N ILE A 22 -11.49 26.83 11.17
CA ILE A 22 -10.19 27.06 10.51
C ILE A 22 -10.18 28.49 9.97
N THR A 23 -9.20 29.30 10.37
CA THR A 23 -9.01 30.68 9.88
C THR A 23 -7.97 30.74 8.78
N SER A 24 -6.90 29.94 8.88
CA SER A 24 -5.90 29.84 7.82
C SER A 24 -5.22 28.51 7.80
N VAL A 25 -4.79 28.10 6.60
CA VAL A 25 -4.04 26.86 6.35
C VAL A 25 -2.66 27.23 5.83
N GLY A 26 -1.64 27.02 6.66
CA GLY A 26 -0.24 27.24 6.32
C GLY A 26 0.39 26.05 5.60
N GLY A 27 1.67 26.18 5.30
CA GLY A 27 2.44 25.28 4.47
C GLY A 27 2.68 25.87 3.09
N GLU A 28 3.55 25.22 2.31
CA GLU A 28 3.93 25.68 0.97
C GLU A 28 3.78 24.54 -0.05
N GLY A 29 3.55 24.91 -1.30
CA GLY A 29 3.53 24.00 -2.44
C GLY A 29 2.51 22.86 -2.32
N SER A 30 2.91 21.66 -2.74
CA SER A 30 2.06 20.47 -2.82
C SER A 30 1.46 20.01 -1.49
N LEU A 31 2.15 20.26 -0.35
CA LEU A 31 1.64 19.89 0.97
C LEU A 31 0.40 20.70 1.35
N ARG A 32 0.46 22.02 1.14
CA ARG A 32 -0.66 22.91 1.42
C ARG A 32 -1.85 22.58 0.51
N GLN A 33 -1.60 22.35 -0.78
CA GLN A 33 -2.63 21.92 -1.71
C GLN A 33 -3.29 20.64 -1.24
N HIS A 34 -2.50 19.67 -0.77
CA HIS A 34 -3.02 18.42 -0.23
C HIS A 34 -3.94 18.62 0.99
N PHE A 35 -3.65 19.56 1.90
CA PHE A 35 -4.55 19.88 3.01
C PHE A 35 -5.88 20.46 2.52
N LEU A 36 -5.84 21.36 1.55
CA LEU A 36 -7.04 21.94 0.94
C LEU A 36 -7.88 20.89 0.21
N ASP A 37 -7.24 20.02 -0.57
CA ASP A 37 -7.90 18.89 -1.27
C ASP A 37 -8.52 17.89 -0.28
N MET A 38 -7.98 17.84 0.95
CA MET A 38 -8.53 17.05 2.06
C MET A 38 -9.64 17.77 2.83
N GLY A 39 -10.10 18.94 2.39
CA GLY A 39 -11.19 19.70 3.00
C GLY A 39 -10.78 20.54 4.21
N LEU A 40 -9.49 20.64 4.51
CA LEU A 40 -8.99 21.59 5.51
C LEU A 40 -8.91 22.98 4.87
N ILE A 41 -10.05 23.65 4.76
CA ILE A 41 -10.17 24.96 4.12
C ILE A 41 -10.57 26.02 5.17
N PRO A 42 -10.22 27.30 4.97
CA PRO A 42 -10.68 28.36 5.84
C PRO A 42 -12.22 28.36 5.96
N GLN A 43 -12.73 28.73 7.11
CA GLN A 43 -14.16 28.76 7.52
C GLN A 43 -14.79 27.36 7.75
N THR A 44 -14.04 26.25 7.57
CA THR A 44 -14.53 24.91 7.90
C THR A 44 -14.46 24.66 9.40
N CYS A 45 -15.52 24.05 9.95
CA CYS A 45 -15.54 23.57 11.33
C CYS A 45 -14.73 22.28 11.46
N VAL A 46 -13.79 22.26 12.39
CA VAL A 46 -12.96 21.09 12.71
C VAL A 46 -13.09 20.73 14.19
N THR A 47 -13.21 19.43 14.49
CA THR A 47 -13.28 18.89 15.86
C THR A 47 -12.09 17.98 16.12
N ALA A 48 -11.35 18.20 17.21
CA ALA A 48 -10.28 17.33 17.65
C ALA A 48 -10.87 16.06 18.31
N VAL A 49 -10.71 14.89 17.69
CA VAL A 49 -11.35 13.64 18.15
C VAL A 49 -10.47 12.90 19.16
N LYS A 50 -9.27 12.49 18.74
CA LYS A 50 -8.33 11.76 19.60
C LYS A 50 -6.89 11.94 19.11
N ARG A 51 -5.93 11.64 20.00
CA ARG A 51 -4.50 11.51 19.62
C ARG A 51 -4.08 10.04 19.66
N ALA A 52 -3.12 9.68 18.82
CA ALA A 52 -2.49 8.37 18.89
C ALA A 52 -1.90 8.11 20.30
N PRO A 53 -1.70 6.85 20.71
CA PRO A 53 -1.23 6.48 22.06
C PRO A 53 0.04 7.22 22.50
N MET A 54 0.92 7.53 21.56
CA MET A 54 2.17 8.29 21.81
C MET A 54 1.98 9.81 21.72
N GLY A 55 0.73 10.30 21.57
CA GLY A 55 0.37 11.71 21.48
C GLY A 55 0.41 12.30 20.07
N ASP A 56 0.91 11.59 19.06
CA ASP A 56 1.02 12.00 17.66
C ASP A 56 0.89 10.76 16.77
N PRO A 57 0.06 10.77 15.68
CA PRO A 57 -0.71 11.89 15.12
C PRO A 57 -2.03 12.21 15.86
N LEU A 58 -2.66 13.34 15.44
CA LEU A 58 -3.97 13.82 15.87
C LEU A 58 -5.04 13.38 14.86
N GLN A 59 -6.16 12.87 15.32
CA GLN A 59 -7.35 12.61 14.52
C GLN A 59 -8.34 13.77 14.71
N VAL A 60 -8.80 14.31 13.59
CA VAL A 60 -9.77 15.41 13.54
C VAL A 60 -10.97 15.00 12.69
N ARG A 61 -12.13 15.55 13.03
CA ARG A 61 -13.36 15.42 12.25
C ARG A 61 -13.66 16.73 11.56
N LEU A 62 -13.93 16.67 10.25
CA LEU A 62 -14.38 17.79 9.43
C LEU A 62 -15.43 17.28 8.44
N HIS A 63 -16.39 18.10 8.10
CA HIS A 63 -17.56 17.67 7.33
C HIS A 63 -18.19 16.40 7.94
N SER A 64 -18.24 15.29 7.21
CA SER A 64 -18.79 14.01 7.68
C SER A 64 -17.74 12.91 7.86
N TYR A 65 -16.44 13.19 7.75
CA TYR A 65 -15.35 12.20 7.80
C TYR A 65 -14.25 12.61 8.79
N GLU A 66 -13.37 11.66 9.07
CA GLU A 66 -12.26 11.83 10.01
C GLU A 66 -10.92 11.69 9.31
N LEU A 67 -10.01 12.63 9.58
CA LEU A 67 -8.64 12.63 9.08
C LEU A 67 -7.65 12.51 10.22
N THR A 68 -6.48 11.94 9.92
CA THR A 68 -5.34 11.95 10.83
C THR A 68 -4.26 12.89 10.30
N LEU A 69 -3.74 13.75 11.18
CA LEU A 69 -2.69 14.73 10.87
C LEU A 69 -1.56 14.59 11.89
N ARG A 70 -0.33 14.73 11.46
CA ARG A 70 0.80 14.89 12.38
C ARG A 70 0.67 16.21 13.14
N LEU A 71 1.14 16.26 14.39
CA LEU A 71 1.11 17.49 15.16
C LEU A 71 1.91 18.62 14.50
N ALA A 72 2.99 18.31 13.81
CA ALA A 72 3.77 19.29 13.04
C ALA A 72 2.99 19.87 11.85
N ASP A 73 2.08 19.10 11.27
CA ASP A 73 1.19 19.57 10.21
C ASP A 73 -0.02 20.31 10.78
N ALA A 74 -0.59 19.83 11.89
CA ALA A 74 -1.66 20.51 12.63
C ALA A 74 -1.22 21.86 13.20
N GLU A 75 0.07 22.06 13.49
CA GLU A 75 0.64 23.34 13.92
C GLU A 75 0.58 24.43 12.84
N LYS A 76 0.54 24.04 11.57
CA LYS A 76 0.43 24.96 10.42
C LYS A 76 -1.00 25.46 10.18
N ILE A 77 -1.99 24.86 10.83
CA ILE A 77 -3.41 25.20 10.66
C ILE A 77 -3.85 26.04 11.86
N ILE A 78 -4.21 27.30 11.59
CA ILE A 78 -4.68 28.23 12.61
C ILE A 78 -6.19 28.09 12.72
N VAL A 79 -6.67 28.02 13.96
CA VAL A 79 -8.09 27.85 14.27
C VAL A 79 -8.54 28.86 15.31
N GLU A 80 -9.83 29.22 15.27
CA GLU A 80 -10.48 30.09 16.23
C GLU A 80 -11.57 29.30 16.97
N THR A 81 -11.54 29.31 18.29
CA THR A 81 -12.51 28.61 19.13
C THR A 81 -13.84 29.37 19.15
N LEU A 82 -14.58 29.28 18.07
CA LEU A 82 -15.96 29.77 17.97
C LEU A 82 -16.90 28.56 17.99
N PRO A 83 -18.14 28.72 18.49
CA PRO A 83 -19.14 27.64 18.36
C PRO A 83 -19.37 27.37 16.88
N CYS A 84 -19.11 26.14 16.44
CA CYS A 84 -19.44 25.75 15.07
C CYS A 84 -20.94 25.92 14.83
N PRO A 85 -21.34 26.44 13.66
CA PRO A 85 -22.74 26.49 13.28
C PRO A 85 -23.39 25.14 13.48
N GLN A 86 -24.50 25.06 14.19
CA GLN A 86 -25.26 23.82 14.27
C GLN A 86 -25.70 23.46 12.86
N THR A 87 -25.16 22.39 12.32
CA THR A 87 -25.60 21.86 11.03
C THR A 87 -27.05 21.43 11.16
N THR A 88 -27.94 22.19 10.57
CA THR A 88 -29.34 21.75 10.38
C THR A 88 -29.28 20.43 9.61
N PRO A 89 -30.07 19.38 10.00
CA PRO A 89 -30.09 18.16 9.23
C PRO A 89 -30.33 18.46 7.75
N PRO A 90 -29.64 17.77 6.81
CA PRO A 90 -29.82 17.97 5.39
C PRO A 90 -31.30 17.93 4.99
N ALA A 91 -31.71 18.74 4.01
CA ALA A 91 -33.09 18.81 3.55
C ALA A 91 -33.67 17.42 3.21
N ALA A 92 -32.87 16.56 2.55
CA ALA A 92 -33.22 15.18 2.27
C ALA A 92 -33.51 14.37 3.55
N THR A 93 -32.70 14.54 4.60
CA THR A 93 -32.90 13.88 5.90
C THR A 93 -34.14 14.41 6.63
N GLN A 94 -34.43 15.72 6.55
CA GLN A 94 -35.61 16.33 7.15
C GLN A 94 -36.90 15.83 6.47
N ILE A 95 -36.91 15.72 5.14
CA ILE A 95 -38.05 15.21 4.36
C ILE A 95 -38.28 13.74 4.67
N ALA A 96 -37.22 12.91 4.75
CA ALA A 96 -37.32 11.51 5.13
C ALA A 96 -37.83 11.31 6.57
N ALA A 97 -37.35 12.13 7.54
CA ALA A 97 -37.81 12.10 8.92
C ALA A 97 -39.26 12.53 9.10
N ALA A 98 -39.73 13.45 8.25
CA ALA A 98 -41.12 13.90 8.24
C ALA A 98 -42.10 12.91 7.57
N GLY A 99 -41.62 11.74 7.08
CA GLY A 99 -42.43 10.79 6.32
C GLY A 99 -42.90 11.32 4.96
N GLY A 100 -42.19 12.36 4.44
CA GLY A 100 -42.52 12.99 3.17
C GLY A 100 -42.33 12.04 2.01
N ILE A 101 -43.32 12.01 1.12
CA ILE A 101 -43.21 11.27 -0.16
C ILE A 101 -42.54 12.23 -1.15
N TYR A 102 -41.31 11.84 -1.61
CA TYR A 102 -40.68 12.57 -2.70
C TYR A 102 -41.54 12.57 -3.95
N PRO A 103 -41.54 13.62 -4.78
CA PRO A 103 -42.25 13.60 -6.05
C PRO A 103 -41.75 12.40 -6.85
N GLY A 104 -42.56 11.33 -6.87
CA GLY A 104 -42.24 10.08 -7.56
C GLY A 104 -42.37 8.79 -6.75
N GLY A 105 -42.77 8.81 -5.46
CA GLY A 105 -43.40 7.66 -4.80
C GLY A 105 -42.60 6.81 -3.83
N HIS A 106 -41.27 6.78 -3.77
CA HIS A 106 -40.53 6.03 -2.75
C HIS A 106 -39.35 6.83 -2.19
N PRO A 107 -39.13 6.83 -0.85
CA PRO A 107 -38.02 7.53 -0.23
C PRO A 107 -36.67 6.80 -0.39
N HIS A 108 -36.66 5.68 -1.09
CA HIS A 108 -35.51 4.83 -1.26
C HIS A 108 -35.07 4.86 -2.73
N GLU A 109 -33.83 4.52 -2.96
CA GLU A 109 -33.18 4.41 -4.26
C GLU A 109 -34.12 4.18 -5.42
N ARG A 110 -33.94 4.95 -6.46
CA ARG A 110 -34.66 4.74 -7.70
C ARG A 110 -33.72 4.21 -8.76
N GLU A 111 -34.31 3.43 -9.62
CA GLU A 111 -33.71 3.07 -10.89
C GLU A 111 -33.36 4.36 -11.64
N HIS A 112 -32.17 4.43 -12.20
CA HIS A 112 -31.78 5.53 -13.04
C HIS A 112 -32.63 5.49 -14.35
N PRO A 113 -32.76 6.62 -15.06
CA PRO A 113 -33.44 6.65 -16.33
C PRO A 113 -32.73 5.70 -17.31
N GLY A 114 -33.46 4.82 -17.94
CA GLY A 114 -32.89 3.80 -18.85
C GLY A 114 -32.08 4.37 -20.01
N PHE A 115 -31.48 3.48 -20.79
CA PHE A 115 -30.67 3.84 -21.95
C PHE A 115 -31.52 4.53 -23.05
N GLY A 116 -31.30 5.82 -23.24
CA GLY A 116 -31.77 6.53 -24.44
C GLY A 116 -33.29 6.59 -24.71
N GLU A 117 -34.12 6.06 -23.83
CA GLU A 117 -35.59 6.13 -23.95
C GLU A 117 -36.17 7.43 -23.36
N GLY A 118 -35.64 8.57 -23.80
CA GLY A 118 -36.02 9.87 -23.26
C GLY A 118 -35.31 10.20 -21.93
N GLY A 119 -34.21 9.51 -21.60
CA GLY A 119 -33.36 9.83 -20.51
C GLY A 119 -32.67 11.19 -20.74
N ARG A 120 -32.56 11.98 -19.70
CA ARG A 120 -32.06 13.35 -19.75
C ARG A 120 -30.58 13.43 -20.19
N PHE A 121 -29.84 12.31 -20.09
CA PHE A 121 -28.42 12.22 -20.39
C PHE A 121 -28.08 11.65 -21.76
N HIS A 122 -29.13 11.30 -22.61
CA HIS A 122 -28.91 10.69 -23.91
C HIS A 122 -29.60 11.56 -24.97
N ASP A 123 -28.90 12.59 -25.44
CA ASP A 123 -29.37 13.38 -26.56
C ASP A 123 -29.03 12.66 -27.88
N LYS A 124 -30.04 12.00 -28.46
CA LYS A 124 -29.89 11.27 -29.73
C LYS A 124 -29.46 12.13 -30.92
N SER A 125 -29.64 13.45 -30.84
CA SER A 125 -29.17 14.38 -31.87
C SER A 125 -27.66 14.61 -31.89
N ALA A 126 -27.00 14.34 -30.75
CA ALA A 126 -25.57 14.45 -30.57
C ALA A 126 -24.81 13.11 -30.62
N GLU A 127 -25.52 11.98 -30.87
CA GLU A 127 -24.93 10.66 -30.93
C GLU A 127 -24.01 10.48 -32.14
N HIS A 128 -22.72 10.25 -31.86
CA HIS A 128 -21.71 9.84 -32.82
C HIS A 128 -21.12 8.49 -32.40
N PRO A 129 -21.83 7.37 -32.61
CA PRO A 129 -21.40 6.06 -32.13
C PRO A 129 -20.08 5.66 -32.78
N LEU A 130 -19.17 5.14 -31.96
CA LEU A 130 -17.95 4.52 -32.45
C LEU A 130 -18.28 3.24 -33.22
N PRO A 131 -17.48 2.83 -34.21
CA PRO A 131 -17.64 1.57 -34.92
C PRO A 131 -17.77 0.37 -33.98
N ASP A 132 -18.55 -0.65 -34.35
CA ASP A 132 -18.80 -1.83 -33.49
C ASP A 132 -17.53 -2.64 -33.17
N ASP A 133 -16.51 -2.56 -34.01
CA ASP A 133 -15.21 -3.20 -33.84
C ASP A 133 -14.21 -2.36 -33.02
N ALA A 134 -14.58 -1.13 -32.66
CA ALA A 134 -13.71 -0.27 -31.87
C ALA A 134 -13.47 -0.83 -30.48
N VAL A 135 -12.19 -0.85 -30.05
CA VAL A 135 -11.81 -1.22 -28.69
C VAL A 135 -12.19 -0.08 -27.74
N LEU A 136 -13.10 -0.37 -26.81
CA LEU A 136 -13.49 0.55 -25.75
C LEU A 136 -12.53 0.46 -24.58
N THR A 137 -11.77 1.53 -24.36
CA THR A 137 -10.80 1.62 -23.27
C THR A 137 -11.40 2.36 -22.08
N PHE A 138 -11.31 1.76 -20.90
CA PHE A 138 -11.83 2.33 -19.65
C PHE A 138 -10.72 2.56 -18.63
N ALA A 139 -10.79 3.69 -17.95
CA ALA A 139 -10.05 3.95 -16.74
C ALA A 139 -10.94 3.72 -15.51
N LEU A 140 -10.49 2.87 -14.59
CA LEU A 140 -11.14 2.69 -13.31
C LEU A 140 -10.51 3.64 -12.29
N ALA A 141 -11.20 4.71 -11.93
CA ALA A 141 -10.71 5.77 -11.05
C ALA A 141 -11.54 5.86 -9.76
N GLY A 142 -10.92 6.25 -8.66
CA GLY A 142 -11.61 6.45 -7.38
C GLY A 142 -10.63 6.57 -6.22
N ASN A 143 -11.16 6.94 -5.05
CA ASN A 143 -10.37 7.12 -3.85
C ASN A 143 -9.74 5.82 -3.32
N GLN A 144 -8.80 5.93 -2.40
CA GLN A 144 -8.31 4.76 -1.67
C GLN A 144 -9.46 4.16 -0.85
N ASN A 145 -9.54 2.83 -0.79
CA ASN A 145 -10.56 2.06 -0.06
C ASN A 145 -12.02 2.18 -0.57
N CYS A 146 -12.30 2.80 -1.70
CA CYS A 146 -13.64 2.85 -2.28
C CYS A 146 -14.12 1.52 -2.90
N GLY A 147 -13.29 0.47 -2.90
CA GLY A 147 -13.63 -0.85 -3.46
C GLY A 147 -13.19 -1.06 -4.91
N LYS A 148 -12.29 -0.21 -5.44
CA LYS A 148 -11.82 -0.22 -6.83
C LYS A 148 -11.28 -1.58 -7.28
N THR A 149 -10.30 -2.14 -6.55
CA THR A 149 -9.72 -3.44 -6.89
C THR A 149 -10.73 -4.58 -6.81
N THR A 150 -11.71 -4.50 -5.89
CA THR A 150 -12.80 -5.47 -5.81
C THR A 150 -13.66 -5.43 -7.08
N LEU A 151 -14.03 -4.23 -7.53
CA LEU A 151 -14.80 -4.05 -8.75
C LEU A 151 -13.97 -4.47 -9.98
N PHE A 152 -12.70 -4.10 -10.07
CA PHE A 152 -11.81 -4.52 -11.15
C PHE A 152 -11.77 -6.05 -11.29
N ASN A 153 -11.55 -6.76 -10.18
CA ASN A 153 -11.51 -8.22 -10.15
C ASN A 153 -12.87 -8.85 -10.57
N LEU A 154 -13.96 -8.19 -10.21
CA LEU A 154 -15.30 -8.65 -10.58
C LEU A 154 -15.57 -8.46 -12.08
N LEU A 155 -15.18 -7.31 -12.64
CA LEU A 155 -15.37 -7.00 -14.07
C LEU A 155 -14.47 -7.86 -14.97
N THR A 156 -13.23 -8.11 -14.58
CA THR A 156 -12.21 -8.74 -15.45
C THR A 156 -12.00 -10.23 -15.19
N GLY A 157 -12.38 -10.73 -14.03
CA GLY A 157 -12.22 -12.15 -13.69
C GLY A 157 -10.77 -12.61 -13.78
N SER A 158 -10.50 -13.65 -14.60
CA SER A 158 -9.15 -14.23 -14.80
C SER A 158 -8.35 -13.61 -15.95
N THR A 159 -8.89 -12.61 -16.65
CA THR A 159 -8.25 -12.01 -17.85
C THR A 159 -7.42 -10.77 -17.53
N GLN A 160 -6.59 -10.85 -16.49
CA GLN A 160 -5.79 -9.72 -16.02
C GLN A 160 -4.33 -9.82 -16.48
N HIS A 161 -3.77 -8.68 -16.89
CA HIS A 161 -2.35 -8.50 -17.12
C HIS A 161 -1.79 -7.52 -16.08
N VAL A 162 -0.71 -7.92 -15.41
CA VAL A 162 -0.04 -7.09 -14.39
C VAL A 162 1.30 -6.64 -14.92
N GLY A 163 1.53 -5.35 -14.94
CA GLY A 163 2.78 -4.70 -15.30
C GLY A 163 3.06 -3.49 -14.41
N ASN A 164 3.93 -2.61 -14.82
CA ASN A 164 4.14 -1.31 -14.17
C ASN A 164 3.78 -0.21 -15.15
N PHE A 165 3.31 0.93 -14.62
CA PHE A 165 3.19 2.14 -15.44
C PHE A 165 4.57 2.58 -15.95
N PRO A 166 4.67 3.13 -17.17
CA PRO A 166 5.95 3.54 -17.74
C PRO A 166 6.72 4.52 -16.83
N GLY A 167 8.02 4.24 -16.60
CA GLY A 167 8.91 5.12 -15.84
C GLY A 167 8.75 5.13 -14.32
N VAL A 168 7.78 4.40 -13.77
CA VAL A 168 7.50 4.34 -12.32
C VAL A 168 7.30 2.91 -11.84
N THR A 169 7.37 2.73 -10.52
CA THR A 169 7.20 1.41 -9.88
C THR A 169 5.77 1.18 -9.37
N VAL A 170 4.81 1.86 -9.95
CA VAL A 170 3.38 1.70 -9.64
C VAL A 170 2.83 0.57 -10.52
N ASP A 171 2.14 -0.38 -9.91
CA ASP A 171 1.56 -1.53 -10.62
C ASP A 171 0.45 -1.06 -11.57
N ARG A 172 0.51 -1.47 -12.83
CA ARG A 172 -0.55 -1.34 -13.83
C ARG A 172 -1.27 -2.67 -13.97
N LYS A 173 -2.58 -2.67 -13.87
CA LYS A 173 -3.41 -3.84 -14.10
C LYS A 173 -4.40 -3.53 -15.21
N ASP A 174 -4.30 -4.29 -16.28
CA ASP A 174 -5.20 -4.22 -17.40
C ASP A 174 -6.01 -5.52 -17.49
N GLY A 175 -7.28 -5.42 -17.90
CA GLY A 175 -8.13 -6.60 -18.07
C GLY A 175 -9.29 -6.31 -19.02
N ARG A 176 -9.92 -7.37 -19.51
CA ARG A 176 -11.12 -7.28 -20.35
C ARG A 176 -12.37 -7.46 -19.51
N ILE A 177 -13.42 -6.73 -19.84
CA ILE A 177 -14.71 -6.92 -19.18
C ILE A 177 -15.32 -8.23 -19.66
N GLY A 178 -15.44 -9.20 -18.77
CA GLY A 178 -16.16 -10.47 -18.89
C GLY A 178 -16.50 -10.93 -20.31
N GLN A 179 -17.77 -10.80 -20.70
CA GLN A 179 -18.29 -11.24 -22.01
C GLN A 179 -18.03 -10.26 -23.17
N HIS A 180 -17.32 -9.16 -22.94
CA HIS A 180 -17.09 -8.09 -23.94
C HIS A 180 -15.63 -8.09 -24.40
N GLU A 181 -15.34 -8.81 -25.50
CA GLU A 181 -13.97 -9.00 -26.02
C GLU A 181 -13.29 -7.69 -26.45
N ASN A 182 -14.06 -6.73 -26.99
CA ASN A 182 -13.53 -5.44 -27.46
C ASN A 182 -13.48 -4.38 -26.35
N THR A 183 -13.11 -4.78 -25.13
CA THR A 183 -12.97 -3.87 -24.00
C THR A 183 -11.62 -4.02 -23.33
N LEU A 184 -11.11 -2.91 -22.82
CA LEU A 184 -9.89 -2.89 -21.99
C LEU A 184 -10.13 -1.97 -20.81
N VAL A 185 -10.04 -2.50 -19.59
CA VAL A 185 -10.13 -1.73 -18.34
C VAL A 185 -8.76 -1.67 -17.70
N THR A 186 -8.31 -0.46 -17.35
CA THR A 186 -7.09 -0.23 -16.60
C THR A 186 -7.44 0.19 -15.17
N ASP A 187 -6.95 -0.55 -14.15
CA ASP A 187 -7.07 -0.19 -12.73
C ASP A 187 -6.05 0.89 -12.41
N LEU A 188 -6.52 2.11 -12.14
CA LEU A 188 -5.66 3.22 -11.75
C LEU A 188 -5.38 3.21 -10.24
N PRO A 189 -4.26 3.74 -9.77
CA PRO A 189 -4.01 3.93 -8.35
C PRO A 189 -5.14 4.70 -7.66
N GLY A 190 -5.38 4.39 -6.38
CA GLY A 190 -6.36 5.13 -5.58
C GLY A 190 -5.82 6.49 -5.18
N ILE A 191 -6.48 7.55 -5.62
CA ILE A 191 -6.07 8.94 -5.39
C ILE A 191 -7.20 9.75 -4.77
N TYR A 192 -6.86 10.84 -4.12
CA TYR A 192 -7.84 11.76 -3.53
C TYR A 192 -8.07 13.00 -4.39
N SER A 193 -7.09 13.39 -5.17
CA SER A 193 -7.16 14.52 -6.09
C SER A 193 -6.23 14.32 -7.29
N MET A 194 -6.39 15.15 -8.32
CA MET A 194 -5.52 15.21 -9.50
C MET A 194 -4.31 16.13 -9.30
N SER A 195 -4.05 16.58 -8.07
CA SER A 195 -2.91 17.43 -7.72
C SER A 195 -1.64 16.60 -7.59
N PRO A 196 -0.46 17.04 -8.08
CA PRO A 196 0.77 16.25 -8.13
C PRO A 196 1.46 16.17 -6.77
N TYR A 197 0.91 15.43 -5.83
CA TYR A 197 1.45 15.26 -4.50
C TYR A 197 2.20 13.94 -4.31
N SER A 198 1.67 12.85 -4.84
CA SER A 198 2.28 11.52 -4.79
C SER A 198 2.55 10.98 -6.20
N SER A 199 3.38 9.91 -6.29
CA SER A 199 3.60 9.21 -7.57
C SER A 199 2.32 8.59 -8.14
N GLU A 200 1.39 8.19 -7.28
CA GLU A 200 0.10 7.60 -7.67
C GLU A 200 -0.79 8.64 -8.36
N GLU A 201 -0.83 9.86 -7.86
CA GLU A 201 -1.59 10.97 -8.45
C GLU A 201 -1.00 11.42 -9.78
N LEU A 202 0.35 11.50 -9.87
CA LEU A 202 1.04 11.79 -11.13
C LEU A 202 0.73 10.73 -12.20
N VAL A 203 0.83 9.45 -11.87
CA VAL A 203 0.57 8.33 -12.80
C VAL A 203 -0.87 8.37 -13.29
N THR A 204 -1.83 8.54 -12.39
CA THR A 204 -3.25 8.61 -12.75
C THR A 204 -3.52 9.79 -13.69
N ARG A 205 -2.96 10.97 -13.38
CA ARG A 205 -3.09 12.18 -14.18
C ARG A 205 -2.45 12.02 -15.57
N GLU A 206 -1.23 11.48 -15.65
CA GLU A 206 -0.55 11.23 -16.92
C GLU A 206 -1.30 10.22 -17.78
N PHE A 207 -1.87 9.18 -17.17
CA PHE A 207 -2.69 8.20 -17.88
C PHE A 207 -3.96 8.84 -18.47
N LEU A 208 -4.72 9.56 -17.66
CA LEU A 208 -5.98 10.15 -18.09
C LEU A 208 -5.79 11.24 -19.17
N LEU A 209 -4.75 12.06 -19.06
CA LEU A 209 -4.44 13.12 -20.04
C LEU A 209 -3.70 12.61 -21.29
N GLY A 210 -2.89 11.56 -21.15
CA GLY A 210 -2.04 11.04 -22.23
C GLY A 210 -2.70 9.93 -23.04
N GLU A 211 -3.16 8.84 -22.38
CA GLU A 211 -3.77 7.70 -23.06
C GLU A 211 -5.23 7.96 -23.45
N ARG A 212 -5.91 8.93 -22.81
CA ARG A 212 -7.29 9.37 -23.10
C ARG A 212 -8.24 8.20 -23.27
N PRO A 213 -8.61 7.51 -22.19
CA PRO A 213 -9.54 6.39 -22.26
C PRO A 213 -10.87 6.83 -22.88
N ARG A 214 -11.56 5.91 -23.55
CA ARG A 214 -12.87 6.17 -24.15
C ARG A 214 -13.98 6.35 -23.13
N GLY A 215 -13.75 5.92 -21.89
CA GLY A 215 -14.65 6.11 -20.78
C GLY A 215 -13.96 6.02 -19.44
N ILE A 216 -14.51 6.66 -18.43
CA ILE A 216 -14.08 6.58 -17.04
C ILE A 216 -15.17 5.90 -16.22
N ILE A 217 -14.81 4.85 -15.48
CA ILE A 217 -15.67 4.28 -14.44
C ILE A 217 -15.16 4.86 -13.11
N ASN A 218 -15.87 5.86 -12.59
CA ASN A 218 -15.53 6.51 -11.34
C ASN A 218 -16.20 5.80 -10.16
N ILE A 219 -15.43 5.24 -9.23
CA ILE A 219 -15.96 4.53 -8.07
C ILE A 219 -15.96 5.46 -6.86
N VAL A 220 -17.15 5.61 -6.27
CA VAL A 220 -17.42 6.44 -5.10
C VAL A 220 -17.91 5.57 -3.95
N ASP A 221 -17.32 5.72 -2.78
CA ASP A 221 -17.81 5.10 -1.54
C ASP A 221 -19.03 5.89 -1.02
N ALA A 222 -20.21 5.31 -1.13
CA ALA A 222 -21.46 5.93 -0.69
C ALA A 222 -21.50 6.20 0.83
N THR A 223 -20.69 5.52 1.63
CA THR A 223 -20.61 5.77 3.09
C THR A 223 -19.84 7.04 3.42
N ASN A 224 -18.96 7.50 2.48
CA ASN A 224 -18.15 8.71 2.58
C ASN A 224 -18.25 9.56 1.31
N ILE A 225 -19.47 9.75 0.81
CA ILE A 225 -19.73 10.35 -0.50
C ILE A 225 -19.11 11.75 -0.67
N GLU A 226 -19.25 12.63 0.34
CA GLU A 226 -18.73 14.02 0.32
C GLU A 226 -17.23 14.03 0.00
N ARG A 227 -16.50 13.12 0.61
CA ARG A 227 -15.05 12.99 0.42
C ARG A 227 -14.68 12.50 -0.98
N ASN A 228 -15.45 11.54 -1.49
CA ASN A 228 -15.17 10.91 -2.78
C ASN A 228 -15.56 11.82 -3.96
N LEU A 229 -16.60 12.62 -3.83
CA LEU A 229 -17.03 13.54 -4.88
C LEU A 229 -16.00 14.62 -5.23
N TYR A 230 -15.04 14.92 -4.36
CA TYR A 230 -13.99 15.88 -4.67
C TYR A 230 -13.14 15.44 -5.89
N LEU A 231 -12.76 14.16 -5.94
CA LEU A 231 -12.10 13.59 -7.12
C LEU A 231 -13.04 13.54 -8.32
N THR A 232 -14.32 13.16 -8.11
CA THR A 232 -15.33 13.10 -9.16
C THR A 232 -15.44 14.42 -9.89
N MET A 233 -15.46 15.56 -9.18
CA MET A 233 -15.52 16.87 -9.80
C MET A 233 -14.32 17.17 -10.70
N GLN A 234 -13.11 16.78 -10.27
CA GLN A 234 -11.91 16.95 -11.09
C GLN A 234 -11.88 16.03 -12.32
N LEU A 235 -12.50 14.83 -12.22
CA LEU A 235 -12.66 13.93 -13.36
C LEU A 235 -13.70 14.47 -14.36
N LEU A 236 -14.77 15.12 -13.89
CA LEU A 236 -15.78 15.80 -14.75
C LEU A 236 -15.15 16.94 -15.57
N GLU A 237 -14.18 17.66 -14.98
CA GLU A 237 -13.43 18.72 -15.69
C GLU A 237 -12.59 18.19 -16.87
N LEU A 238 -12.35 16.84 -16.96
CA LEU A 238 -11.61 16.22 -18.07
C LEU A 238 -12.44 16.07 -19.36
N ASP A 239 -13.73 16.33 -19.32
CA ASP A 239 -14.64 16.19 -20.46
C ASP A 239 -14.59 14.82 -21.16
N THR A 240 -14.34 13.76 -20.37
CA THR A 240 -14.27 12.38 -20.84
C THR A 240 -15.59 11.67 -20.48
N PRO A 241 -16.16 10.83 -21.39
CA PRO A 241 -17.32 10.02 -21.09
C PRO A 241 -17.15 9.30 -19.74
N MET A 242 -18.12 9.42 -18.83
CA MET A 242 -17.98 8.92 -17.47
C MET A 242 -19.28 8.33 -16.93
N VAL A 243 -19.14 7.26 -16.14
CA VAL A 243 -20.20 6.69 -15.31
C VAL A 243 -19.73 6.65 -13.86
N LEU A 244 -20.59 6.97 -12.91
CA LEU A 244 -20.31 6.91 -11.49
C LEU A 244 -20.86 5.59 -10.91
N ALA A 245 -19.95 4.76 -10.40
CA ALA A 245 -20.29 3.56 -9.64
C ALA A 245 -20.40 3.90 -8.16
N LEU A 246 -21.63 4.05 -7.66
CA LEU A 246 -21.92 4.36 -6.26
C LEU A 246 -21.84 3.07 -5.43
N ASN A 247 -20.66 2.77 -4.88
CA ASN A 247 -20.37 1.51 -4.22
C ASN A 247 -20.70 1.52 -2.72
N MET A 248 -20.78 0.32 -2.13
CA MET A 248 -21.11 0.11 -0.71
C MET A 248 -22.53 0.51 -0.32
N MET A 249 -23.45 0.45 -1.29
CA MET A 249 -24.86 0.75 -1.05
C MET A 249 -25.51 -0.23 -0.07
N ASP A 250 -25.03 -1.46 0.00
CA ASP A 250 -25.45 -2.43 1.02
C ASP A 250 -25.12 -1.97 2.46
N GLU A 251 -24.01 -1.27 2.66
CA GLU A 251 -23.65 -0.69 3.98
C GLU A 251 -24.53 0.53 4.30
N VAL A 252 -24.79 1.39 3.32
CA VAL A 252 -25.69 2.55 3.47
C VAL A 252 -27.09 2.07 3.89
N ARG A 253 -27.64 1.07 3.18
CA ARG A 253 -28.95 0.46 3.49
C ARG A 253 -28.96 -0.20 4.88
N ALA A 254 -27.92 -0.98 5.21
CA ALA A 254 -27.80 -1.65 6.51
C ALA A 254 -27.77 -0.66 7.69
N ASN A 255 -27.25 0.55 7.48
CA ASN A 255 -27.22 1.63 8.46
C ASN A 255 -28.51 2.47 8.50
N GLY A 256 -29.49 2.20 7.61
CA GLY A 256 -30.76 2.96 7.53
C GLY A 256 -30.61 4.30 6.79
N GLY A 257 -29.54 4.49 6.03
CA GLY A 257 -29.36 5.60 5.11
C GLY A 257 -29.87 5.28 3.71
N SER A 258 -29.97 6.28 2.83
CA SER A 258 -30.24 6.14 1.41
C SER A 258 -29.61 7.27 0.61
N VAL A 259 -29.46 7.07 -0.68
CA VAL A 259 -29.03 8.10 -1.64
C VAL A 259 -30.10 8.22 -2.72
N LEU A 260 -30.50 9.45 -3.03
CA LEU A 260 -31.44 9.76 -4.09
C LEU A 260 -30.69 9.76 -5.43
N VAL A 261 -30.54 8.58 -6.02
CA VAL A 261 -29.69 8.34 -7.19
C VAL A 261 -30.06 9.26 -8.36
N ASN A 262 -31.34 9.33 -8.74
CA ASN A 262 -31.79 10.18 -9.85
C ASN A 262 -31.50 11.67 -9.62
N GLU A 263 -31.60 12.14 -8.36
CA GLU A 263 -31.28 13.53 -8.04
C GLU A 263 -29.76 13.76 -8.09
N LEU A 264 -28.97 12.77 -7.69
CA LEU A 264 -27.53 12.81 -7.78
C LEU A 264 -27.07 12.86 -9.24
N GLU A 265 -27.69 12.07 -10.14
CA GLU A 265 -27.48 12.12 -11.59
C GLU A 265 -27.77 13.51 -12.14
N ASN A 266 -28.93 14.09 -11.77
CA ASN A 266 -29.33 15.43 -12.19
C ASN A 266 -28.33 16.50 -11.74
N GLN A 267 -27.78 16.37 -10.54
CA GLN A 267 -26.82 17.32 -10.00
C GLN A 267 -25.42 17.19 -10.61
N LEU A 268 -25.00 15.97 -10.93
CA LEU A 268 -23.67 15.69 -11.49
C LEU A 268 -23.63 15.73 -13.03
N GLY A 269 -24.77 15.49 -13.70
CA GLY A 269 -24.87 15.44 -15.17
C GLY A 269 -24.18 14.23 -15.78
N ILE A 270 -24.19 13.08 -15.08
CA ILE A 270 -23.63 11.79 -15.51
C ILE A 270 -24.48 10.64 -14.94
N PRO A 271 -24.51 9.46 -15.59
CA PRO A 271 -25.18 8.28 -15.06
C PRO A 271 -24.54 7.84 -13.71
N VAL A 272 -25.38 7.53 -12.73
CA VAL A 272 -24.99 7.04 -11.40
C VAL A 272 -25.61 5.67 -11.14
N VAL A 273 -24.80 4.64 -11.03
CA VAL A 273 -25.26 3.26 -10.81
C VAL A 273 -24.96 2.82 -9.38
N PRO A 274 -25.99 2.53 -8.56
CA PRO A 274 -25.81 2.02 -7.21
C PRO A 274 -25.36 0.56 -7.25
N ILE A 275 -24.19 0.27 -6.63
CA ILE A 275 -23.60 -1.06 -6.63
C ILE A 275 -23.19 -1.52 -5.22
N SER A 276 -23.00 -2.83 -5.07
CA SER A 276 -22.21 -3.45 -4.03
C SER A 276 -21.21 -4.42 -4.66
N ALA A 277 -19.98 -3.96 -4.85
CA ALA A 277 -18.92 -4.79 -5.45
C ALA A 277 -18.63 -6.04 -4.61
N ALA A 278 -18.78 -5.97 -3.27
CA ALA A 278 -18.59 -7.11 -2.37
C ALA A 278 -19.63 -8.21 -2.56
N LYS A 279 -20.87 -7.84 -2.93
CA LYS A 279 -21.97 -8.77 -3.15
C LYS A 279 -22.26 -9.04 -4.63
N SER A 280 -21.55 -8.37 -5.53
CA SER A 280 -21.79 -8.43 -6.99
C SER A 280 -23.18 -7.92 -7.39
N GLU A 281 -23.73 -6.93 -6.67
CA GLU A 281 -25.02 -6.29 -6.98
C GLU A 281 -24.79 -5.06 -7.87
N GLY A 282 -25.64 -4.84 -8.89
CA GLY A 282 -25.62 -3.68 -9.79
C GLY A 282 -24.49 -3.64 -10.81
N THR A 283 -23.65 -4.67 -10.90
CA THR A 283 -22.45 -4.66 -11.76
C THR A 283 -22.76 -4.85 -13.24
N GLU A 284 -23.78 -5.64 -13.59
CA GLU A 284 -24.21 -5.81 -14.99
C GLU A 284 -24.76 -4.51 -15.56
N GLU A 285 -25.53 -3.80 -14.75
CA GLU A 285 -26.09 -2.49 -15.08
C GLU A 285 -24.99 -1.43 -15.24
N LEU A 286 -24.01 -1.41 -14.33
CA LEU A 286 -22.83 -0.55 -14.45
C LEU A 286 -22.09 -0.79 -15.77
N VAL A 287 -21.88 -2.06 -16.14
CA VAL A 287 -21.20 -2.42 -17.39
C VAL A 287 -22.00 -1.93 -18.60
N ALA A 288 -23.32 -2.14 -18.58
CA ALA A 288 -24.18 -1.71 -19.66
C ALA A 288 -24.12 -0.18 -19.89
N HIS A 289 -24.19 0.63 -18.80
CA HIS A 289 -24.04 2.09 -18.87
C HIS A 289 -22.64 2.51 -19.31
N ALA A 290 -21.56 1.89 -18.78
CA ALA A 290 -20.20 2.20 -19.17
C ALA A 290 -19.97 1.97 -20.67
N LEU A 291 -20.46 0.83 -21.20
CA LEU A 291 -20.35 0.52 -22.63
C LEU A 291 -21.15 1.51 -23.49
N HIS A 292 -22.35 1.89 -23.05
CA HIS A 292 -23.18 2.84 -23.77
C HIS A 292 -22.51 4.21 -23.85
N VAL A 293 -22.16 4.80 -22.71
CA VAL A 293 -21.53 6.12 -22.61
C VAL A 293 -20.22 6.18 -23.42
N ALA A 294 -19.40 5.12 -23.34
CA ALA A 294 -18.14 5.07 -24.09
C ALA A 294 -18.37 4.87 -25.60
N ARG A 295 -19.36 4.09 -26.01
CA ARG A 295 -19.66 3.87 -27.44
C ARG A 295 -20.21 5.11 -28.13
N TYR A 296 -21.13 5.81 -27.47
CA TYR A 296 -21.75 7.01 -28.01
C TYR A 296 -20.97 8.30 -27.71
N GLN A 297 -19.86 8.20 -26.97
CA GLN A 297 -19.00 9.32 -26.57
C GLN A 297 -19.77 10.42 -25.84
N GLU A 298 -20.68 10.01 -24.96
CA GLU A 298 -21.50 10.93 -24.17
C GLU A 298 -20.64 11.62 -23.11
N ARG A 299 -20.54 12.94 -23.24
CA ARG A 299 -19.76 13.77 -22.34
C ARG A 299 -20.59 14.20 -21.13
N PRO A 300 -19.95 14.49 -19.99
CA PRO A 300 -20.64 15.03 -18.83
C PRO A 300 -21.38 16.33 -19.18
N GLU A 301 -22.66 16.42 -18.83
CA GLU A 301 -23.43 17.67 -19.03
C GLU A 301 -22.93 18.82 -18.17
N ARG A 302 -22.36 18.50 -17.00
CA ARG A 302 -21.88 19.50 -16.06
C ARG A 302 -20.36 19.40 -15.91
N GLN A 303 -19.69 20.46 -16.30
CA GLN A 303 -18.25 20.67 -16.11
C GLN A 303 -17.98 21.90 -15.23
N ASP A 304 -18.97 22.77 -15.08
CA ASP A 304 -18.90 24.00 -14.31
C ASP A 304 -19.62 23.85 -12.97
N PHE A 305 -18.88 24.07 -11.88
CA PHE A 305 -19.32 23.95 -10.51
C PHE A 305 -19.39 25.30 -9.80
N CYS A 306 -19.00 26.38 -10.48
CA CYS A 306 -19.03 27.73 -9.95
C CYS A 306 -20.35 28.43 -10.33
N GLU A 307 -21.07 28.94 -9.35
CA GLU A 307 -22.28 29.72 -9.59
C GLU A 307 -21.97 31.23 -9.60
N ALA A 308 -22.51 31.91 -10.58
CA ALA A 308 -22.37 33.37 -10.67
C ALA A 308 -22.98 34.14 -9.47
N SER A 309 -23.90 33.50 -8.72
CA SER A 309 -24.53 34.04 -7.52
C SER A 309 -23.68 33.83 -6.26
N GLU A 310 -22.81 32.83 -6.25
CA GLU A 310 -22.00 32.49 -5.06
C GLU A 310 -20.88 33.53 -4.85
N HIS A 311 -20.82 34.07 -3.65
CA HIS A 311 -19.76 35.02 -3.24
C HIS A 311 -19.49 36.13 -4.26
N GLY A 312 -20.55 36.67 -4.87
CA GLY A 312 -20.45 37.72 -5.89
C GLY A 312 -19.87 37.26 -7.23
N GLY A 313 -19.73 35.90 -7.45
CA GLY A 313 -19.28 35.36 -8.73
C GLY A 313 -17.78 35.51 -9.00
N ALA A 314 -16.94 35.79 -8.00
CA ALA A 314 -15.52 36.05 -8.20
C ALA A 314 -14.78 34.86 -8.82
N VAL A 315 -15.00 33.63 -8.30
CA VAL A 315 -14.38 32.39 -8.85
C VAL A 315 -14.92 32.10 -10.24
N HIS A 316 -16.21 32.29 -10.46
CA HIS A 316 -16.85 32.10 -11.77
C HIS A 316 -16.20 33.01 -12.83
N ARG A 317 -16.13 34.33 -12.58
CA ARG A 317 -15.46 35.26 -13.51
C ARG A 317 -14.00 34.88 -13.75
N CYS A 318 -13.29 34.57 -12.72
CA CYS A 318 -11.87 34.18 -12.81
C CYS A 318 -11.68 32.98 -13.76
N LEU A 319 -12.37 31.87 -13.50
CA LEU A 319 -12.20 30.65 -14.28
C LEU A 319 -12.65 30.83 -15.74
N HIS A 320 -13.79 31.52 -15.98
CA HIS A 320 -14.24 31.79 -17.34
C HIS A 320 -13.31 32.74 -18.10
N SER A 321 -12.76 33.75 -17.44
CA SER A 321 -11.75 34.61 -18.06
C SER A 321 -10.47 33.85 -18.42
N ILE A 322 -9.99 32.95 -17.53
CA ILE A 322 -8.82 32.11 -17.82
C ILE A 322 -9.14 31.16 -18.97
N MET A 323 -10.31 30.52 -19.00
CA MET A 323 -10.72 29.61 -20.09
C MET A 323 -10.61 30.31 -21.47
N HIS A 324 -11.12 31.51 -21.60
CA HIS A 324 -11.03 32.28 -22.84
C HIS A 324 -9.60 32.66 -23.22
N LEU A 325 -8.73 32.94 -22.21
CA LEU A 325 -7.33 33.30 -22.44
C LEU A 325 -6.47 32.12 -22.93
N ILE A 326 -6.82 30.90 -22.50
CA ILE A 326 -5.98 29.71 -22.73
C ILE A 326 -6.57 28.70 -23.73
N GLU A 327 -7.71 28.99 -24.35
CA GLU A 327 -8.46 28.04 -25.18
C GLU A 327 -7.57 27.41 -26.28
N ASP A 328 -6.91 28.23 -27.08
CA ASP A 328 -6.02 27.78 -28.16
C ASP A 328 -4.73 27.07 -27.64
N HIS A 329 -4.23 27.49 -26.48
CA HIS A 329 -3.10 26.82 -25.80
C HIS A 329 -3.49 25.45 -25.26
N ALA A 330 -4.68 25.33 -24.69
CA ALA A 330 -5.19 24.07 -24.16
C ALA A 330 -5.47 23.06 -25.29
N GLU A 331 -6.04 23.54 -26.43
CA GLU A 331 -6.23 22.73 -27.64
C GLU A 331 -4.90 22.20 -28.20
N ARG A 332 -3.89 23.09 -28.33
CA ARG A 332 -2.54 22.71 -28.79
C ARG A 332 -1.88 21.69 -27.85
N ALA A 333 -2.01 21.88 -26.53
CA ALA A 333 -1.51 20.96 -25.53
C ALA A 333 -2.36 19.68 -25.43
N GLY A 334 -3.51 19.66 -26.12
CA GLY A 334 -4.47 18.58 -26.05
C GLY A 334 -5.01 18.37 -24.64
N MET A 335 -5.31 19.45 -23.93
CA MET A 335 -5.83 19.42 -22.57
C MET A 335 -7.24 19.99 -22.55
N PRO A 336 -8.18 19.40 -21.75
CA PRO A 336 -9.50 20.01 -21.58
C PRO A 336 -9.39 21.42 -20.98
N VAL A 337 -10.03 22.40 -21.62
CA VAL A 337 -9.88 23.82 -21.27
C VAL A 337 -10.28 24.11 -19.83
N ARG A 338 -11.38 23.49 -19.36
CA ARG A 338 -11.86 23.68 -17.98
C ARG A 338 -10.88 23.13 -16.95
N PHE A 339 -10.35 21.93 -17.18
CA PHE A 339 -9.33 21.33 -16.32
C PHE A 339 -8.05 22.19 -16.29
N ALA A 340 -7.60 22.65 -17.46
CA ALA A 340 -6.42 23.51 -17.58
C ALA A 340 -6.61 24.85 -16.82
N ALA A 341 -7.77 25.48 -16.95
CA ALA A 341 -8.10 26.73 -16.25
C ALA A 341 -8.16 26.56 -14.73
N SER A 342 -8.82 25.51 -14.25
CA SER A 342 -8.91 25.21 -12.81
C SER A 342 -7.53 24.96 -12.22
N LYS A 343 -6.70 24.15 -12.89
CA LYS A 343 -5.33 23.82 -12.41
C LYS A 343 -4.39 25.01 -12.50
N LEU A 344 -4.51 25.84 -13.53
CA LEU A 344 -3.74 27.08 -13.65
C LEU A 344 -4.13 28.08 -12.54
N ALA A 345 -5.42 28.21 -12.26
CA ALA A 345 -5.92 29.03 -11.15
C ALA A 345 -5.44 28.53 -9.78
N GLU A 346 -5.31 27.21 -9.58
CA GLU A 346 -4.72 26.61 -8.37
C GLU A 346 -3.19 26.85 -8.24
N GLY A 347 -2.52 27.25 -9.33
CA GLY A 347 -1.07 27.45 -9.37
C GLY A 347 -0.28 26.20 -9.73
N ASP A 348 -0.86 25.27 -10.48
CA ASP A 348 -0.21 24.02 -10.94
C ASP A 348 0.84 24.31 -12.00
N THR A 349 2.11 24.19 -11.62
CA THR A 349 3.25 24.47 -12.50
C THR A 349 3.36 23.51 -13.67
N LEU A 350 2.95 22.24 -13.53
CA LEU A 350 3.00 21.25 -14.61
C LEU A 350 2.00 21.59 -15.73
N VAL A 351 0.86 22.18 -15.39
CA VAL A 351 -0.10 22.66 -16.39
C VAL A 351 0.43 23.94 -17.04
N ALA A 352 0.92 24.88 -16.22
CA ALA A 352 1.48 26.13 -16.71
C ALA A 352 2.63 25.89 -17.75
N ASP A 353 3.50 24.93 -17.48
CA ASP A 353 4.60 24.56 -18.37
C ASP A 353 4.11 23.91 -19.68
N LYS A 354 3.05 23.07 -19.61
CA LYS A 354 2.48 22.42 -20.80
C LYS A 354 1.73 23.41 -21.72
N LEU A 355 1.09 24.40 -21.14
CA LEU A 355 0.35 25.43 -21.92
C LEU A 355 1.26 26.39 -22.69
N GLN A 356 2.53 26.53 -22.27
CA GLN A 356 3.52 27.39 -22.94
C GLN A 356 3.02 28.81 -23.19
N LEU A 357 2.34 29.42 -22.17
CA LEU A 357 1.84 30.79 -22.25
C LEU A 357 2.99 31.79 -22.40
N ASP A 358 2.78 32.83 -23.19
CA ASP A 358 3.72 33.94 -23.27
C ASP A 358 3.71 34.82 -21.99
N GLN A 359 4.61 35.79 -21.91
CA GLN A 359 4.76 36.63 -20.73
C GLN A 359 3.49 37.48 -20.48
N ASN A 360 2.89 38.05 -21.55
CA ASN A 360 1.70 38.88 -21.44
C ASN A 360 0.47 38.09 -21.00
N GLU A 361 0.32 36.89 -21.53
CA GLU A 361 -0.75 35.94 -21.16
C GLU A 361 -0.63 35.51 -19.70
N ARG A 362 0.60 35.21 -19.24
CA ARG A 362 0.85 34.88 -17.83
C ARG A 362 0.51 36.04 -16.90
N GLU A 363 0.87 37.27 -17.28
CA GLU A 363 0.52 38.49 -16.52
C GLU A 363 -0.98 38.74 -16.49
N ALA A 364 -1.70 38.48 -17.59
CA ALA A 364 -3.14 38.61 -17.66
C ALA A 364 -3.84 37.54 -16.77
N VAL A 365 -3.41 36.30 -16.82
CA VAL A 365 -3.91 35.22 -15.95
C VAL A 365 -3.67 35.55 -14.49
N GLU A 366 -2.46 36.03 -14.13
CA GLU A 366 -2.11 36.36 -12.75
C GLU A 366 -2.91 37.59 -12.24
N HIS A 367 -3.20 38.55 -13.11
CA HIS A 367 -4.05 39.67 -12.78
C HIS A 367 -5.48 39.25 -12.42
N VAL A 368 -6.07 38.36 -13.22
CA VAL A 368 -7.43 37.81 -12.98
C VAL A 368 -7.48 37.03 -11.68
N ILE A 369 -6.46 36.24 -11.41
CA ILE A 369 -6.33 35.44 -10.17
C ILE A 369 -6.21 36.38 -8.96
N THR A 370 -5.34 37.40 -9.03
CA THR A 370 -5.14 38.37 -7.94
C THR A 370 -6.43 39.15 -7.64
N GLN A 371 -7.20 39.45 -8.66
CA GLN A 371 -8.52 40.08 -8.47
C GLN A 371 -9.47 39.16 -7.72
N MET A 372 -9.54 37.90 -8.09
CA MET A 372 -10.36 36.90 -7.40
C MET A 372 -9.93 36.74 -5.93
N GLU A 373 -8.62 36.66 -5.65
CA GLU A 373 -8.08 36.53 -4.28
C GLU A 373 -8.50 37.76 -3.43
N ALA A 374 -8.42 38.97 -4.01
CA ALA A 374 -8.84 40.20 -3.32
C ALA A 374 -10.35 40.26 -3.02
N GLU A 375 -11.17 39.81 -3.97
CA GLU A 375 -12.64 39.78 -3.82
C GLU A 375 -13.09 38.69 -2.83
N ARG A 376 -12.41 37.53 -2.81
CA ARG A 376 -12.73 36.40 -1.93
C ARG A 376 -12.16 36.54 -0.51
N GLY A 377 -11.08 37.28 -0.34
CA GLY A 377 -10.29 37.25 0.88
C GLY A 377 -9.65 35.91 1.20
N LEU A 378 -9.52 35.07 0.19
CA LEU A 378 -8.89 33.74 0.22
C LEU A 378 -7.81 33.69 -0.85
N ASP A 379 -6.75 32.97 -0.60
CA ASP A 379 -5.79 32.67 -1.66
C ASP A 379 -6.41 31.76 -2.74
N ARG A 380 -5.77 31.70 -3.91
CA ARG A 380 -6.25 31.01 -5.12
C ARG A 380 -6.60 29.54 -4.88
N ALA A 381 -5.75 28.80 -4.20
CA ALA A 381 -5.96 27.37 -3.97
C ALA A 381 -7.11 27.12 -2.99
N ALA A 382 -7.20 27.93 -1.92
CA ALA A 382 -8.31 27.86 -0.98
C ALA A 382 -9.64 28.27 -1.60
N ALA A 383 -9.66 29.29 -2.47
CA ALA A 383 -10.87 29.73 -3.16
C ALA A 383 -11.44 28.64 -4.11
N ILE A 384 -10.59 27.96 -4.86
CA ILE A 384 -11.01 26.86 -5.74
C ILE A 384 -11.47 25.63 -4.92
N ALA A 385 -10.76 25.28 -3.84
CA ALA A 385 -11.17 24.19 -2.95
C ALA A 385 -12.52 24.49 -2.29
N ASP A 386 -12.72 25.72 -1.81
CA ASP A 386 -13.97 26.16 -1.19
C ASP A 386 -15.16 26.09 -2.17
N MET A 387 -14.97 26.53 -3.41
CA MET A 387 -15.97 26.39 -4.47
C MET A 387 -16.40 24.92 -4.64
N ARG A 388 -15.43 23.98 -4.76
CA ARG A 388 -15.74 22.56 -4.93
C ARG A 388 -16.46 21.98 -3.71
N PHE A 389 -15.99 22.25 -2.49
CA PHE A 389 -16.65 21.75 -1.29
C PHE A 389 -18.03 22.37 -1.06
N SER A 390 -18.24 23.65 -1.42
CA SER A 390 -19.56 24.30 -1.38
C SER A 390 -20.55 23.60 -2.30
N PHE A 391 -20.14 23.26 -3.53
CA PHE A 391 -20.95 22.46 -4.46
C PHE A 391 -21.24 21.05 -3.91
N ILE A 392 -20.21 20.33 -3.42
CA ILE A 392 -20.36 18.99 -2.85
C ILE A 392 -21.35 19.00 -1.69
N ASN A 393 -21.22 19.96 -0.78
CA ASN A 393 -22.10 20.08 0.38
C ASN A 393 -23.57 20.29 -0.04
N ARG A 394 -23.81 21.11 -1.07
CA ARG A 394 -25.18 21.29 -1.64
C ARG A 394 -25.72 20.01 -2.23
N VAL A 395 -24.94 19.35 -3.07
CA VAL A 395 -25.32 18.08 -3.70
C VAL A 395 -25.65 17.04 -2.62
N CYS A 396 -24.77 16.86 -1.64
CA CYS A 396 -24.99 15.90 -0.57
C CYS A 396 -26.17 16.27 0.35
N ALA A 397 -26.40 17.55 0.60
CA ALA A 397 -27.57 18.00 1.35
C ALA A 397 -28.89 17.69 0.65
N ALA A 398 -28.90 17.72 -0.69
CA ALA A 398 -30.08 17.43 -1.50
C ALA A 398 -30.30 15.93 -1.74
N THR A 399 -29.22 15.13 -1.80
CA THR A 399 -29.28 13.75 -2.31
C THR A 399 -29.02 12.67 -1.26
N VAL A 400 -28.34 12.97 -0.14
CA VAL A 400 -27.92 11.96 0.82
C VAL A 400 -28.78 12.02 2.09
N VAL A 401 -29.46 10.93 2.38
CA VAL A 401 -30.20 10.72 3.63
C VAL A 401 -29.29 10.01 4.63
N LYS A 402 -28.76 10.74 5.61
CA LYS A 402 -27.88 10.16 6.63
C LYS A 402 -28.68 9.63 7.82
N PRO A 403 -28.34 8.44 8.34
CA PRO A 403 -28.87 7.99 9.61
C PRO A 403 -28.33 8.86 10.76
N THR A 404 -29.09 8.99 11.82
CA THR A 404 -28.71 9.78 13.02
C THR A 404 -27.45 9.26 13.70
N GLU A 405 -27.19 7.94 13.65
CA GLU A 405 -25.95 7.28 14.09
C GLU A 405 -25.65 6.07 13.19
N SER A 406 -24.45 6.02 12.62
CA SER A 406 -23.97 4.83 11.90
C SER A 406 -23.59 3.76 12.92
N ARG A 407 -24.26 2.60 12.88
CA ARG A 407 -23.96 1.43 13.74
C ARG A 407 -22.52 0.94 13.55
N GLU A 408 -22.02 1.01 12.34
CA GLU A 408 -20.65 0.58 12.00
C GLU A 408 -19.61 1.54 12.56
N HIS A 409 -19.85 2.84 12.48
CA HIS A 409 -18.98 3.83 13.10
C HIS A 409 -18.95 3.67 14.64
N ALA A 410 -20.10 3.48 15.27
CA ALA A 410 -20.18 3.22 16.70
C ALA A 410 -19.47 1.89 17.11
N ARG A 411 -19.57 0.84 16.28
CA ARG A 411 -18.81 -0.42 16.47
C ARG A 411 -17.32 -0.20 16.30
N SER A 412 -16.89 0.47 15.25
CA SER A 412 -15.49 0.80 14.99
C SER A 412 -14.89 1.64 16.11
N ALA A 413 -15.59 2.67 16.58
CA ALA A 413 -15.17 3.49 17.72
C ALA A 413 -15.00 2.68 19.02
N ARG A 414 -15.89 1.68 19.25
CA ARG A 414 -15.79 0.78 20.42
C ARG A 414 -14.55 -0.13 20.33
N ILE A 415 -14.27 -0.70 19.16
CA ILE A 415 -13.07 -1.51 18.91
C ILE A 415 -11.81 -0.65 19.03
N ASP A 416 -11.82 0.54 18.46
CA ASP A 416 -10.71 1.49 18.49
C ASP A 416 -10.36 1.94 19.92
N ARG A 417 -11.32 1.98 20.86
CA ARG A 417 -11.04 2.27 22.26
C ARG A 417 -10.01 1.31 22.87
N VAL A 418 -10.01 0.05 22.42
CA VAL A 418 -9.04 -0.96 22.85
C VAL A 418 -7.79 -0.96 21.96
N LEU A 419 -7.98 -1.02 20.64
CA LEU A 419 -6.87 -1.23 19.68
C LEU A 419 -6.01 0.03 19.45
N THR A 420 -6.53 1.22 19.73
CA THR A 420 -5.79 2.48 19.65
C THR A 420 -5.71 3.22 20.99
N GLY A 421 -6.07 2.55 22.09
CA GLY A 421 -6.02 3.12 23.45
C GLY A 421 -4.58 3.37 23.91
N ARG A 422 -4.38 4.38 24.78
CA ARG A 422 -3.06 4.86 25.21
C ARG A 422 -2.15 3.75 25.78
N PHE A 423 -2.70 2.83 26.55
CA PHE A 423 -1.96 1.74 27.21
C PHE A 423 -2.24 0.37 26.59
N THR A 424 -3.32 0.23 25.84
CA THR A 424 -3.78 -1.06 25.30
C THR A 424 -3.32 -1.31 23.88
N ALA A 425 -3.00 -0.28 23.09
CA ALA A 425 -2.67 -0.40 21.67
C ALA A 425 -1.44 -1.28 21.43
N ILE A 426 -0.31 -1.01 22.10
CA ILE A 426 0.93 -1.78 21.90
C ILE A 426 0.80 -3.22 22.41
N PRO A 427 0.28 -3.50 23.62
CA PRO A 427 0.02 -4.87 24.06
C PRO A 427 -0.95 -5.64 23.16
N ALA A 428 -2.03 -5.00 22.72
CA ALA A 428 -2.98 -5.63 21.79
C ALA A 428 -2.33 -5.96 20.46
N PHE A 429 -1.53 -5.03 19.91
CA PHE A 429 -0.77 -5.24 18.68
C PHE A 429 0.20 -6.43 18.81
N VAL A 430 1.01 -6.45 19.87
CA VAL A 430 1.95 -7.56 20.13
C VAL A 430 1.21 -8.87 20.28
N GLY A 431 0.11 -8.88 21.03
CA GLY A 431 -0.72 -10.09 21.25
C GLY A 431 -1.31 -10.63 19.94
N ILE A 432 -1.86 -9.77 19.07
CA ILE A 432 -2.41 -10.16 17.77
C ILE A 432 -1.31 -10.72 16.88
N MET A 433 -0.15 -10.05 16.80
CA MET A 433 0.96 -10.52 15.97
C MET A 433 1.54 -11.85 16.47
N LEU A 434 1.69 -12.02 17.79
CA LEU A 434 2.11 -13.30 18.37
C LEU A 434 1.11 -14.42 18.06
N ALA A 435 -0.20 -14.13 18.15
CA ALA A 435 -1.23 -15.11 17.81
C ALA A 435 -1.17 -15.49 16.31
N VAL A 436 -1.01 -14.52 15.42
CA VAL A 436 -0.86 -14.76 13.97
C VAL A 436 0.38 -15.62 13.69
N PHE A 437 1.52 -15.27 14.26
CA PHE A 437 2.74 -16.05 14.07
C PHE A 437 2.64 -17.46 14.67
N TRP A 438 2.07 -17.59 15.86
CA TRP A 438 1.88 -18.89 16.50
C TRP A 438 0.97 -19.81 15.67
N LEU A 439 -0.18 -19.30 15.20
CA LEU A 439 -1.08 -20.04 14.31
C LEU A 439 -0.40 -20.43 13.00
N THR A 440 0.38 -19.52 12.41
CA THR A 440 1.06 -19.74 11.14
C THR A 440 2.18 -20.77 11.27
N PHE A 441 3.06 -20.65 12.27
CA PHE A 441 4.29 -21.45 12.32
C PHE A 441 4.16 -22.72 13.18
N ASN A 442 3.20 -22.79 14.12
CA ASN A 442 3.09 -23.93 15.03
C ASN A 442 1.81 -24.75 14.85
N VAL A 443 0.75 -24.17 14.25
CA VAL A 443 -0.55 -24.87 14.15
C VAL A 443 -0.89 -25.15 12.70
N ILE A 444 -1.41 -24.18 11.99
CA ILE A 444 -2.00 -24.36 10.65
C ILE A 444 -0.90 -24.59 9.61
N GLY A 445 0.06 -23.69 9.53
CA GLY A 445 1.14 -23.77 8.55
C GLY A 445 2.02 -24.99 8.77
N ALA A 446 2.40 -25.30 10.02
CA ALA A 446 3.18 -26.48 10.36
C ALA A 446 2.45 -27.78 10.02
N PHE A 447 1.15 -27.87 10.28
CA PHE A 447 0.36 -29.06 9.93
C PHE A 447 0.43 -29.35 8.42
N PHE A 448 0.11 -28.35 7.60
CA PHE A 448 0.13 -28.54 6.13
C PHE A 448 1.55 -28.70 5.59
N GLN A 449 2.55 -28.05 6.20
CA GLN A 449 3.96 -28.26 5.87
C GLN A 449 4.35 -29.72 6.06
N ASN A 450 4.08 -30.30 7.24
CA ASN A 450 4.42 -31.68 7.54
C ASN A 450 3.74 -32.68 6.58
N VAL A 451 2.46 -32.44 6.24
CA VAL A 451 1.74 -33.25 5.26
C VAL A 451 2.43 -33.20 3.89
N LEU A 452 2.81 -32.02 3.45
CA LEU A 452 3.45 -31.82 2.14
C LEU A 452 4.88 -32.38 2.13
N ASP A 453 5.62 -32.24 3.21
CA ASP A 453 6.98 -32.75 3.36
C ASP A 453 7.01 -34.27 3.31
N VAL A 454 6.11 -34.96 4.02
CA VAL A 454 5.92 -36.42 3.94
C VAL A 454 5.56 -36.84 2.51
N ALA A 455 4.69 -36.14 1.83
CA ALA A 455 4.29 -36.44 0.46
C ALA A 455 5.47 -36.30 -0.54
N ILE A 456 6.25 -35.21 -0.41
CA ILE A 456 7.42 -34.96 -1.26
C ILE A 456 8.51 -36.00 -1.00
N THR A 457 8.79 -36.30 0.27
CA THR A 457 9.78 -37.32 0.66
C THR A 457 9.38 -38.74 0.15
N ALA A 458 8.11 -39.11 0.28
CA ALA A 458 7.59 -40.37 -0.25
C ALA A 458 7.70 -40.45 -1.78
N LEU A 459 7.37 -39.33 -2.48
CA LEU A 459 7.52 -39.25 -3.94
C LEU A 459 8.98 -39.33 -4.36
N GLY A 460 9.87 -38.63 -3.67
CA GLY A 460 11.32 -38.68 -3.91
C GLY A 460 11.88 -40.08 -3.72
N SER A 461 11.53 -40.76 -2.62
CA SER A 461 11.95 -42.14 -2.34
C SER A 461 11.43 -43.11 -3.40
N PHE A 462 10.19 -42.95 -3.85
CA PHE A 462 9.60 -43.76 -4.91
C PHE A 462 10.36 -43.58 -6.24
N VAL A 463 10.65 -42.34 -6.65
CA VAL A 463 11.38 -42.05 -7.89
C VAL A 463 12.80 -42.59 -7.82
N VAL A 464 13.52 -42.37 -6.70
CA VAL A 464 14.88 -42.95 -6.50
C VAL A 464 14.84 -44.46 -6.53
N GLY A 465 13.86 -45.12 -5.93
CA GLY A 465 13.66 -46.57 -6.00
C GLY A 465 13.45 -47.07 -7.41
N LEU A 466 12.69 -46.39 -8.25
CA LEU A 466 12.55 -46.71 -9.67
C LEU A 466 13.88 -46.55 -10.44
N MET A 467 14.65 -45.49 -10.16
CA MET A 467 15.96 -45.26 -10.78
C MET A 467 16.97 -46.35 -10.39
N GLN A 468 16.95 -46.82 -9.13
CA GLN A 468 17.76 -47.95 -8.66
C GLN A 468 17.36 -49.26 -9.36
N ALA A 469 16.06 -49.53 -9.50
CA ALA A 469 15.54 -50.69 -10.20
C ALA A 469 15.88 -50.67 -11.72
N ALA A 470 16.07 -49.50 -12.30
CA ALA A 470 16.47 -49.29 -13.69
C ALA A 470 18.01 -49.21 -13.88
N ASP A 471 18.80 -49.46 -12.83
CA ASP A 471 20.26 -49.43 -12.83
C ASP A 471 20.86 -48.11 -13.34
N VAL A 472 20.21 -46.99 -13.00
CA VAL A 472 20.64 -45.63 -13.38
C VAL A 472 21.91 -45.26 -12.63
N ASN A 473 22.80 -44.49 -13.26
CA ASN A 473 24.06 -44.03 -12.66
C ASN A 473 23.84 -43.33 -11.30
N VAL A 474 24.64 -43.67 -10.28
CA VAL A 474 24.54 -43.18 -8.90
C VAL A 474 24.61 -41.67 -8.83
N THR A 475 25.40 -41.00 -9.66
CA THR A 475 25.50 -39.53 -9.72
C THR A 475 24.18 -38.90 -10.18
N LEU A 476 23.48 -39.53 -11.13
CA LEU A 476 22.19 -39.08 -11.60
C LEU A 476 21.10 -39.29 -10.54
N GLN A 477 21.20 -40.39 -9.78
CA GLN A 477 20.32 -40.64 -8.64
C GLN A 477 20.50 -39.54 -7.57
N SER A 478 21.74 -39.16 -7.21
CA SER A 478 22.03 -38.07 -6.29
C SER A 478 21.54 -36.70 -6.81
N LEU A 479 21.71 -36.42 -8.11
CA LEU A 479 21.16 -35.23 -8.71
C LEU A 479 19.64 -35.11 -8.50
N VAL A 480 18.93 -36.21 -8.70
CA VAL A 480 17.46 -36.23 -8.55
C VAL A 480 17.08 -36.23 -7.06
N ALA A 481 17.73 -37.03 -6.23
CA ALA A 481 17.43 -37.10 -4.80
C ALA A 481 17.75 -35.77 -4.07
N ASP A 482 19.00 -35.33 -4.19
CA ASP A 482 19.52 -34.23 -3.40
C ASP A 482 19.32 -32.86 -4.11
N GLY A 483 19.57 -32.82 -5.42
CA GLY A 483 19.45 -31.60 -6.22
C GLY A 483 17.99 -31.22 -6.49
N VAL A 484 17.14 -32.16 -6.91
CA VAL A 484 15.74 -31.85 -7.27
C VAL A 484 14.82 -32.00 -6.06
N PHE A 485 14.70 -33.20 -5.48
CA PHE A 485 13.77 -33.42 -4.37
C PHE A 485 14.26 -32.77 -3.06
N GLY A 486 15.54 -32.80 -2.77
CA GLY A 486 16.09 -32.07 -1.60
C GLY A 486 15.96 -30.57 -1.72
N GLY A 487 16.31 -30.00 -2.87
CA GLY A 487 16.30 -28.56 -3.09
C GLY A 487 14.90 -27.99 -3.36
N VAL A 488 14.21 -28.49 -4.38
CA VAL A 488 12.86 -28.00 -4.74
C VAL A 488 11.83 -28.43 -3.70
N GLY A 489 11.97 -29.64 -3.15
CA GLY A 489 11.08 -30.17 -2.12
C GLY A 489 11.07 -29.30 -0.88
N SER A 490 12.25 -28.90 -0.38
CA SER A 490 12.35 -28.00 0.78
C SER A 490 11.62 -26.68 0.57
N VAL A 491 11.70 -26.10 -0.63
CA VAL A 491 11.00 -24.86 -0.96
C VAL A 491 9.49 -25.03 -1.03
N LEU A 492 9.03 -26.12 -1.65
CA LEU A 492 7.61 -26.45 -1.73
C LEU A 492 7.01 -26.70 -0.34
N SER A 493 7.77 -27.34 0.57
CA SER A 493 7.35 -27.58 1.96
C SER A 493 7.03 -26.28 2.72
N PHE A 494 7.65 -25.15 2.36
CA PHE A 494 7.35 -23.86 2.98
C PHE A 494 6.12 -23.13 2.39
N LEU A 495 5.61 -23.57 1.24
CA LEU A 495 4.45 -22.92 0.60
C LEU A 495 3.22 -22.83 1.53
N PRO A 496 2.82 -23.87 2.27
CA PRO A 496 1.68 -23.76 3.19
C PRO A 496 1.84 -22.72 4.28
N ILE A 497 3.04 -22.58 4.84
CA ILE A 497 3.34 -21.56 5.83
C ILE A 497 3.17 -20.16 5.23
N ILE A 498 3.69 -19.96 4.02
CA ILE A 498 3.60 -18.66 3.33
C ILE A 498 2.16 -18.32 3.01
N VAL A 499 1.38 -19.27 2.50
CA VAL A 499 -0.05 -19.07 2.19
C VAL A 499 -0.84 -18.75 3.47
N THR A 500 -0.58 -19.47 4.56
CA THR A 500 -1.22 -19.21 5.87
C THR A 500 -0.87 -17.83 6.41
N LEU A 501 0.40 -17.43 6.30
CA LEU A 501 0.84 -16.08 6.70
C LEU A 501 0.12 -15.00 5.89
N PHE A 502 0.07 -15.15 4.57
CA PHE A 502 -0.65 -14.21 3.70
C PHE A 502 -2.14 -14.17 3.99
N PHE A 503 -2.75 -15.30 4.36
CA PHE A 503 -4.15 -15.34 4.77
C PHE A 503 -4.40 -14.41 5.98
N PHE A 504 -3.62 -14.56 7.05
CA PHE A 504 -3.79 -13.72 8.23
C PHE A 504 -3.45 -12.26 7.97
N LEU A 505 -2.40 -11.99 7.18
CA LEU A 505 -2.02 -10.61 6.82
C LEU A 505 -3.08 -9.92 5.98
N SER A 506 -3.65 -10.63 4.99
CA SER A 506 -4.77 -10.11 4.20
C SER A 506 -5.99 -9.82 5.07
N LEU A 507 -6.29 -10.71 6.02
CA LEU A 507 -7.37 -10.51 6.98
C LEU A 507 -7.17 -9.24 7.82
N LEU A 508 -5.95 -8.99 8.29
CA LEU A 508 -5.60 -7.79 9.07
C LEU A 508 -5.62 -6.51 8.21
N GLU A 509 -5.17 -6.60 6.95
CA GLU A 509 -5.13 -5.50 6.01
C GLU A 509 -6.55 -5.10 5.59
N ASP A 510 -7.33 -6.03 5.06
CA ASP A 510 -8.68 -5.78 4.57
C ASP A 510 -9.66 -5.40 5.69
N SER A 511 -9.42 -5.87 6.93
CA SER A 511 -10.23 -5.45 8.08
C SER A 511 -10.01 -3.99 8.49
N GLY A 512 -9.00 -3.29 7.96
CA GLY A 512 -8.62 -1.94 8.34
C GLY A 512 -7.77 -1.85 9.62
N TYR A 513 -7.35 -3.00 10.19
CA TYR A 513 -6.51 -3.01 11.39
C TYR A 513 -5.10 -2.47 11.13
N MET A 514 -4.51 -2.77 9.95
CA MET A 514 -3.17 -2.30 9.59
C MET A 514 -3.07 -0.78 9.51
N ALA A 515 -4.14 -0.09 9.14
CA ALA A 515 -4.21 1.38 9.19
C ALA A 515 -4.05 1.90 10.63
N ARG A 516 -4.66 1.22 11.61
CA ARG A 516 -4.51 1.57 13.04
C ARG A 516 -3.11 1.31 13.55
N VAL A 517 -2.50 0.21 13.13
CA VAL A 517 -1.09 -0.08 13.47
C VAL A 517 -0.17 1.01 12.92
N ALA A 518 -0.37 1.43 11.66
CA ALA A 518 0.38 2.54 11.07
C ALA A 518 0.19 3.85 11.86
N PHE A 519 -1.06 4.15 12.26
CA PHE A 519 -1.39 5.31 13.10
C PHE A 519 -0.67 5.28 14.46
N VAL A 520 -0.65 4.12 15.15
CA VAL A 520 0.00 3.97 16.45
C VAL A 520 1.52 4.09 16.34
N MET A 521 2.11 3.53 15.28
CA MET A 521 3.56 3.38 15.13
C MET A 521 4.24 4.58 14.43
N ASP A 522 3.50 5.53 13.84
CA ASP A 522 4.06 6.63 13.03
C ASP A 522 5.10 7.44 13.79
N LYS A 523 4.83 7.80 15.05
CA LYS A 523 5.77 8.60 15.85
C LYS A 523 7.10 7.91 16.10
N LEU A 524 7.11 6.58 16.30
CA LEU A 524 8.34 5.81 16.49
C LEU A 524 9.15 5.70 15.21
N LEU A 525 8.49 5.32 14.12
CA LEU A 525 9.14 5.11 12.83
C LEU A 525 9.70 6.40 12.24
N ARG A 526 9.02 7.51 12.43
CA ARG A 526 9.50 8.83 11.99
C ARG A 526 10.83 9.22 12.63
N LYS A 527 11.10 8.84 13.87
CA LYS A 527 12.40 9.08 14.52
C LYS A 527 13.56 8.47 13.72
N ILE A 528 13.34 7.31 13.14
CA ILE A 528 14.33 6.61 12.29
C ILE A 528 14.19 6.96 10.79
N GLY A 529 13.32 7.90 10.43
CA GLY A 529 13.16 8.41 9.07
C GLY A 529 12.18 7.66 8.20
N LEU A 530 11.31 6.83 8.79
CA LEU A 530 10.26 6.07 8.10
C LEU A 530 8.86 6.62 8.42
N SER A 531 7.91 6.41 7.53
CA SER A 531 6.48 6.66 7.80
C SER A 531 5.85 5.51 8.59
N GLY A 532 4.72 5.77 9.24
CA GLY A 532 3.98 4.75 9.98
C GLY A 532 3.58 3.53 9.14
N ARG A 533 3.33 3.73 7.84
CA ARG A 533 3.00 2.64 6.91
C ARG A 533 4.13 1.62 6.72
N SER A 534 5.39 2.02 6.94
CA SER A 534 6.55 1.13 6.82
C SER A 534 6.57 -0.02 7.84
N ILE A 535 5.75 0.08 8.92
CA ILE A 535 5.64 -1.00 9.91
C ILE A 535 5.12 -2.29 9.28
N VAL A 536 4.23 -2.21 8.29
CA VAL A 536 3.60 -3.38 7.67
C VAL A 536 4.64 -4.28 6.97
N PRO A 537 5.45 -3.79 6.01
CA PRO A 537 6.54 -4.57 5.43
C PRO A 537 7.54 -5.07 6.48
N MET A 538 7.90 -4.27 7.47
CA MET A 538 8.85 -4.66 8.52
C MET A 538 8.32 -5.83 9.36
N LEU A 539 7.03 -5.83 9.71
CA LEU A 539 6.39 -6.93 10.43
C LEU A 539 6.35 -8.22 9.62
N ILE A 540 6.00 -8.11 8.34
CA ILE A 540 6.04 -9.25 7.41
C ILE A 540 7.45 -9.84 7.36
N GLY A 541 8.49 -9.00 7.50
CA GLY A 541 9.90 -9.39 7.53
C GLY A 541 10.26 -10.38 8.64
N PHE A 542 9.56 -10.36 9.77
CA PHE A 542 9.72 -11.39 10.83
C PHE A 542 9.22 -12.77 10.38
N GLY A 543 8.29 -12.83 9.46
CA GLY A 543 7.87 -14.07 8.83
C GLY A 543 8.79 -14.47 7.67
N CYS A 544 8.85 -13.64 6.64
CA CYS A 544 9.68 -13.87 5.45
C CYS A 544 10.05 -12.54 4.78
N SER A 545 11.33 -12.39 4.41
CA SER A 545 11.82 -11.16 3.76
C SER A 545 11.29 -10.98 2.32
N VAL A 546 10.98 -12.06 1.59
CA VAL A 546 10.46 -11.98 0.21
C VAL A 546 9.13 -11.22 0.14
N PRO A 547 8.06 -11.65 0.85
CA PRO A 547 6.80 -10.93 0.85
C PRO A 547 6.92 -9.54 1.49
N ALA A 548 7.82 -9.35 2.44
CA ALA A 548 8.07 -8.06 3.07
C ALA A 548 8.60 -7.02 2.06
N VAL A 549 9.57 -7.40 1.23
CA VAL A 549 10.08 -6.56 0.15
C VAL A 549 8.98 -6.24 -0.85
N MET A 550 8.14 -7.21 -1.21
CA MET A 550 7.01 -6.99 -2.13
C MET A 550 5.93 -6.07 -1.53
N ALA A 551 5.63 -6.21 -0.24
CA ALA A 551 4.66 -5.37 0.45
C ALA A 551 5.09 -3.88 0.52
N SER A 552 6.38 -3.59 0.37
CA SER A 552 6.87 -2.20 0.34
C SER A 552 6.34 -1.37 -0.85
N ARG A 553 5.73 -1.99 -1.86
CA ARG A 553 5.08 -1.32 -2.99
C ARG A 553 3.89 -0.45 -2.57
N THR A 554 3.27 -0.74 -1.43
CA THR A 554 2.18 0.06 -0.87
C THR A 554 2.63 1.37 -0.25
N LEU A 555 3.95 1.62 -0.20
CA LEU A 555 4.50 2.85 0.37
C LEU A 555 4.51 3.97 -0.69
N PRO A 556 3.92 5.14 -0.40
CA PRO A 556 3.75 6.22 -1.37
C PRO A 556 5.07 6.95 -1.71
N SER A 557 6.10 6.80 -0.87
CA SER A 557 7.40 7.44 -1.04
C SER A 557 8.45 6.46 -1.52
N GLU A 558 9.10 6.77 -2.64
CA GLU A 558 10.23 5.98 -3.14
C GLU A 558 11.38 5.93 -2.13
N ARG A 559 11.62 7.02 -1.39
CA ARG A 559 12.59 7.10 -0.31
C ARG A 559 12.26 6.12 0.82
N ASP A 560 11.02 6.19 1.33
CA ASP A 560 10.58 5.32 2.44
C ASP A 560 10.57 3.85 1.99
N ARG A 561 10.21 3.58 0.73
CA ARG A 561 10.24 2.26 0.13
C ARG A 561 11.66 1.70 0.06
N LYS A 562 12.62 2.45 -0.47
CA LYS A 562 14.03 2.05 -0.53
C LYS A 562 14.58 1.77 0.86
N LEU A 563 14.36 2.69 1.80
CA LEU A 563 14.84 2.52 3.17
C LEU A 563 14.21 1.31 3.86
N THR A 564 12.90 1.09 3.72
CA THR A 564 12.20 -0.07 4.27
C THR A 564 12.73 -1.38 3.70
N ILE A 565 12.96 -1.47 2.38
CA ILE A 565 13.53 -2.66 1.74
C ILE A 565 14.92 -2.98 2.29
N LEU A 566 15.78 -1.97 2.44
CA LEU A 566 17.15 -2.16 2.97
C LEU A 566 17.17 -2.59 4.43
N LEU A 567 16.16 -2.20 5.22
CA LEU A 567 16.06 -2.54 6.65
C LEU A 567 15.37 -3.89 6.91
N THR A 568 14.50 -4.34 6.00
CA THR A 568 13.74 -5.60 6.15
C THR A 568 14.61 -6.82 6.48
N PRO A 569 15.79 -7.06 5.89
CA PRO A 569 16.57 -8.26 6.18
C PRO A 569 17.21 -8.30 7.58
N PHE A 570 17.24 -7.19 8.31
CA PHE A 570 17.67 -7.18 9.71
C PHE A 570 16.64 -7.82 10.65
N MET A 571 15.38 -7.94 10.18
CA MET A 571 14.34 -8.66 10.93
C MET A 571 14.62 -10.17 10.86
N SER A 572 14.47 -10.85 11.99
CA SER A 572 14.67 -12.30 12.06
C SER A 572 13.53 -13.04 11.40
N CYS A 573 13.70 -13.52 10.18
CA CYS A 573 12.71 -14.35 9.51
C CYS A 573 12.65 -15.77 10.08
N SER A 574 11.56 -16.50 9.82
CA SER A 574 11.34 -17.87 10.30
C SER A 574 12.44 -18.87 9.92
N ALA A 575 13.05 -18.71 8.76
CA ALA A 575 14.15 -19.58 8.29
C ALA A 575 15.44 -19.46 9.11
N LYS A 576 15.60 -18.41 9.93
CA LYS A 576 16.72 -18.28 10.86
C LYS A 576 16.50 -19.01 12.18
N LEU A 577 15.24 -19.30 12.55
CA LEU A 577 14.89 -19.97 13.81
C LEU A 577 15.55 -21.34 14.00
N PRO A 578 15.59 -22.25 12.98
CA PRO A 578 16.29 -23.52 13.12
C PRO A 578 17.77 -23.35 13.47
N ILE A 579 18.45 -22.34 12.91
CA ILE A 579 19.86 -22.07 13.22
C ILE A 579 20.01 -21.68 14.70
N TYR A 580 19.12 -20.77 15.16
CA TYR A 580 19.14 -20.34 16.57
C TYR A 580 18.88 -21.51 17.52
N ALA A 581 17.83 -22.28 17.24
CA ALA A 581 17.46 -23.46 18.05
C ALA A 581 18.60 -24.48 18.11
N PHE A 582 19.19 -24.83 16.97
CA PHE A 582 20.28 -25.82 16.88
C PHE A 582 21.52 -25.37 17.65
N LEU A 583 22.03 -24.16 17.39
CA LEU A 583 23.24 -23.67 18.03
C LEU A 583 23.02 -23.34 19.52
N THR A 584 21.84 -22.81 19.90
CA THR A 584 21.56 -22.56 21.32
C THR A 584 21.39 -23.83 22.11
N ALA A 585 20.79 -24.89 21.53
CA ALA A 585 20.70 -26.20 22.20
C ALA A 585 22.06 -26.85 22.38
N ALA A 586 22.99 -26.68 21.42
CA ALA A 586 24.32 -27.27 21.47
C ALA A 586 25.26 -26.51 22.46
N PHE A 587 25.24 -25.18 22.48
CA PHE A 587 26.20 -24.38 23.23
C PHE A 587 25.64 -23.68 24.49
N PHE A 588 24.31 -23.47 24.57
CA PHE A 588 23.65 -22.71 25.63
C PHE A 588 22.38 -23.41 26.16
N PRO A 589 22.42 -24.66 26.62
CA PRO A 589 21.24 -25.43 27.00
C PRO A 589 20.40 -24.77 28.09
N GLU A 590 21.01 -24.06 29.05
CA GLU A 590 20.31 -23.41 30.15
C GLU A 590 19.76 -22.03 29.80
N HIS A 591 20.34 -21.33 28.83
CA HIS A 591 20.04 -19.93 28.50
C HIS A 591 19.52 -19.75 27.07
N GLY A 592 19.17 -20.81 26.35
CA GLY A 592 18.80 -20.77 24.93
C GLY A 592 17.66 -19.80 24.60
N ALA A 593 16.60 -19.77 25.41
CA ALA A 593 15.46 -18.86 25.22
C ALA A 593 15.86 -17.38 25.37
N LEU A 594 16.74 -17.08 26.32
CA LEU A 594 17.23 -15.71 26.55
C LEU A 594 18.13 -15.24 25.40
N ILE A 595 19.01 -16.10 24.90
CA ILE A 595 19.85 -15.81 23.74
C ILE A 595 19.02 -15.63 22.48
N MET A 596 18.05 -16.49 22.21
CA MET A 596 17.15 -16.33 21.07
C MET A 596 16.39 -15.00 21.15
N GLY A 597 15.81 -14.66 22.31
CA GLY A 597 15.19 -13.35 22.53
C GLY A 597 16.14 -12.20 22.30
N GLY A 598 17.37 -12.31 22.84
CA GLY A 598 18.44 -11.33 22.63
C GLY A 598 18.82 -11.10 21.17
N LEU A 599 18.86 -12.17 20.37
CA LEU A 599 19.12 -12.07 18.92
C LEU A 599 18.01 -11.30 18.19
N TYR A 600 16.74 -11.49 18.55
CA TYR A 600 15.65 -10.70 17.98
C TYR A 600 15.80 -9.21 18.29
N PHE A 601 16.07 -8.87 19.55
CA PHE A 601 16.31 -7.48 19.96
C PHE A 601 17.55 -6.89 19.30
N LEU A 602 18.62 -7.66 19.17
CA LEU A 602 19.84 -7.23 18.50
C LEU A 602 19.57 -6.91 17.02
N GLY A 603 18.84 -7.76 16.31
CA GLY A 603 18.45 -7.51 14.91
C GLY A 603 17.69 -6.19 14.75
N ILE A 604 16.71 -5.94 15.62
CA ILE A 604 15.96 -4.68 15.64
C ILE A 604 16.90 -3.49 15.96
N ALA A 605 17.75 -3.60 16.96
CA ALA A 605 18.66 -2.53 17.37
C ALA A 605 19.66 -2.17 16.25
N VAL A 606 20.26 -3.16 15.60
CA VAL A 606 21.16 -2.95 14.45
C VAL A 606 20.39 -2.35 13.27
N GLY A 607 19.16 -2.82 13.00
CA GLY A 607 18.28 -2.25 11.97
C GLY A 607 17.98 -0.78 12.25
N VAL A 608 17.64 -0.41 13.48
CA VAL A 608 17.42 0.99 13.90
C VAL A 608 18.69 1.82 13.73
N LEU A 609 19.86 1.30 14.13
CA LEU A 609 21.12 2.00 13.96
C LEU A 609 21.45 2.24 12.48
N CYS A 610 21.29 1.22 11.64
CA CYS A 610 21.45 1.34 10.19
C CYS A 610 20.47 2.37 9.59
N ALA A 611 19.22 2.39 10.07
CA ALA A 611 18.23 3.38 9.63
C ALA A 611 18.67 4.81 9.96
N LEU A 612 19.18 5.04 11.16
CA LEU A 612 19.69 6.37 11.58
C LEU A 612 20.90 6.81 10.74
N VAL A 613 21.83 5.90 10.45
CA VAL A 613 22.98 6.17 9.58
C VAL A 613 22.52 6.49 8.16
N LEU A 614 21.63 5.69 7.60
CA LEU A 614 21.10 5.87 6.23
C LEU A 614 20.28 7.16 6.10
N LYS A 615 19.49 7.51 7.13
CA LYS A 615 18.75 8.79 7.20
C LYS A 615 19.68 9.99 7.17
N GLY A 616 20.81 9.92 7.89
CA GLY A 616 21.80 11.02 7.95
C GLY A 616 22.65 11.16 6.70
N THR A 617 22.81 10.10 5.91
CA THR A 617 23.73 10.04 4.76
C THR A 617 23.02 10.02 3.43
N LEU A 618 22.41 8.90 3.04
CA LEU A 618 21.82 8.64 1.72
C LEU A 618 20.39 9.14 1.57
N PHE A 619 19.58 9.07 2.63
CA PHE A 619 18.15 9.37 2.59
C PHE A 619 17.83 10.61 3.42
N LYS A 620 18.46 11.75 3.08
CA LYS A 620 18.19 13.05 3.71
C LYS A 620 16.77 13.52 3.37
N GLY A 621 16.14 14.27 4.28
CA GLY A 621 14.78 14.81 4.14
C GLY A 621 13.81 14.21 5.17
N GLU A 622 12.62 14.80 5.22
CA GLU A 622 11.54 14.34 6.11
C GLU A 622 10.73 13.21 5.48
N ALA A 623 10.16 12.36 6.32
CA ALA A 623 9.20 11.35 5.87
C ALA A 623 7.96 12.07 5.31
N VAL A 624 7.38 11.51 4.23
CA VAL A 624 6.16 12.06 3.61
C VAL A 624 5.09 12.30 4.66
N PRO A 625 4.37 13.44 4.60
CA PRO A 625 3.29 13.76 5.51
C PRO A 625 2.29 12.60 5.61
N PHE A 626 1.83 12.35 6.82
CA PHE A 626 0.92 11.26 7.11
C PHE A 626 -0.50 11.83 7.24
N VAL A 627 -1.17 11.93 6.11
CA VAL A 627 -2.60 12.23 6.09
C VAL A 627 -3.31 10.95 5.67
N MET A 628 -4.11 10.39 6.55
CA MET A 628 -4.77 9.11 6.33
C MET A 628 -6.13 9.07 7.01
N GLU A 629 -7.09 8.48 6.32
CA GLU A 629 -8.37 8.09 6.91
C GLU A 629 -8.24 6.73 7.60
N LEU A 630 -8.91 6.56 8.73
CA LEU A 630 -9.05 5.26 9.37
C LEU A 630 -10.35 4.62 8.87
N PRO A 631 -10.27 3.63 7.96
CA PRO A 631 -11.47 2.99 7.40
C PRO A 631 -12.25 2.27 8.50
N ASN A 632 -13.57 2.14 8.37
CA ASN A 632 -14.36 1.32 9.29
C ASN A 632 -13.89 -0.14 9.26
N TYR A 633 -14.04 -0.86 10.40
CA TYR A 633 -13.71 -2.28 10.43
C TYR A 633 -14.70 -3.07 9.59
N ARG A 634 -14.17 -3.78 8.60
CA ARG A 634 -14.95 -4.64 7.70
C ARG A 634 -14.42 -6.07 7.71
N MET A 635 -15.31 -7.03 7.51
CA MET A 635 -14.88 -8.41 7.28
C MET A 635 -14.59 -8.58 5.78
N PRO A 636 -13.39 -9.07 5.42
CA PRO A 636 -13.06 -9.27 4.01
C PRO A 636 -13.92 -10.34 3.35
N GLY A 637 -14.27 -10.13 2.09
CA GLY A 637 -15.05 -11.10 1.31
C GLY A 637 -14.24 -12.36 1.02
N ALA A 638 -14.81 -13.54 1.31
CA ALA A 638 -14.12 -14.83 1.12
C ALA A 638 -13.64 -15.08 -0.32
N LYS A 639 -14.35 -14.60 -1.34
CA LYS A 639 -13.92 -14.67 -2.75
C LYS A 639 -12.63 -13.88 -2.99
N ASN A 640 -12.54 -12.67 -2.47
CA ASN A 640 -11.37 -11.80 -2.65
C ASN A 640 -10.15 -12.37 -1.96
N VAL A 641 -10.29 -12.83 -0.71
CA VAL A 641 -9.21 -13.47 0.04
C VAL A 641 -8.69 -14.70 -0.72
N ARG A 642 -9.58 -15.56 -1.22
CA ARG A 642 -9.17 -16.75 -1.99
C ARG A 642 -8.42 -16.38 -3.27
N HIS A 643 -8.87 -15.36 -4.00
CA HIS A 643 -8.20 -14.90 -5.23
C HIS A 643 -6.81 -14.35 -4.92
N LEU A 644 -6.72 -13.48 -3.92
CA LEU A 644 -5.46 -12.89 -3.48
C LEU A 644 -4.47 -13.96 -3.02
N LEU A 645 -4.92 -14.97 -2.25
CA LEU A 645 -4.08 -16.08 -1.82
C LEU A 645 -3.57 -16.91 -3.00
N TRP A 646 -4.42 -17.19 -3.98
CA TRP A 646 -4.03 -17.90 -5.19
C TRP A 646 -2.98 -17.15 -6.01
N ASP A 647 -3.19 -15.85 -6.20
CA ASP A 647 -2.24 -15.00 -6.94
C ASP A 647 -0.89 -14.93 -6.23
N LYS A 648 -0.88 -14.76 -4.91
CA LYS A 648 0.35 -14.75 -4.12
C LYS A 648 1.05 -16.11 -4.11
N ALA A 649 0.30 -17.20 -3.99
CA ALA A 649 0.84 -18.56 -4.05
C ALA A 649 1.43 -18.86 -5.43
N LYS A 650 0.73 -18.52 -6.50
CA LYS A 650 1.19 -18.70 -7.89
C LYS A 650 2.46 -17.88 -8.17
N ASP A 651 2.48 -16.62 -7.76
CA ASP A 651 3.63 -15.74 -7.95
C ASP A 651 4.86 -16.25 -7.17
N PHE A 652 4.66 -16.73 -5.94
CA PHE A 652 5.72 -17.37 -5.16
C PHE A 652 6.24 -18.66 -5.82
N LEU A 653 5.34 -19.54 -6.26
CA LEU A 653 5.70 -20.81 -6.93
C LEU A 653 6.52 -20.56 -8.21
N GLN A 654 6.06 -19.66 -9.07
CA GLN A 654 6.77 -19.34 -10.31
C GLN A 654 8.18 -18.80 -10.05
N ARG A 655 8.35 -17.94 -9.05
CA ARG A 655 9.65 -17.33 -8.69
C ARG A 655 10.56 -18.33 -7.98
N ALA A 656 10.01 -19.05 -7.00
CA ALA A 656 10.76 -20.03 -6.25
C ALA A 656 11.26 -21.16 -7.16
N PHE A 657 10.41 -21.66 -8.03
CA PHE A 657 10.78 -22.75 -8.94
C PHE A 657 11.94 -22.36 -9.88
N THR A 658 11.90 -21.18 -10.47
CA THR A 658 12.90 -20.79 -11.48
C THR A 658 14.27 -20.49 -10.86
N ILE A 659 14.29 -19.67 -9.81
CA ILE A 659 15.56 -19.16 -9.24
C ILE A 659 16.18 -20.16 -8.29
N ILE A 660 15.37 -20.77 -7.41
CA ILE A 660 15.88 -21.67 -6.38
C ILE A 660 16.26 -23.01 -7.01
N PHE A 661 15.49 -23.51 -7.96
CA PHE A 661 15.82 -24.74 -8.70
C PHE A 661 17.19 -24.66 -9.39
N LEU A 662 17.42 -23.59 -10.15
CA LEU A 662 18.71 -23.38 -10.80
C LEU A 662 19.85 -23.30 -9.77
N ALA A 663 19.62 -22.56 -8.73
CA ALA A 663 20.60 -22.33 -7.69
C ALA A 663 20.91 -23.61 -6.89
N THR A 664 19.91 -24.47 -6.63
CA THR A 664 20.11 -25.77 -5.96
C THR A 664 20.94 -26.71 -6.81
N ILE A 665 20.70 -26.76 -8.11
CA ILE A 665 21.52 -27.56 -9.04
C ILE A 665 22.98 -27.09 -9.03
N ILE A 666 23.21 -25.78 -9.03
CA ILE A 666 24.56 -25.22 -8.98
C ILE A 666 25.26 -25.63 -7.66
N ILE A 667 24.59 -25.50 -6.51
CA ILE A 667 25.18 -25.90 -5.22
C ILE A 667 25.42 -27.41 -5.17
N TRP A 668 24.47 -28.24 -5.62
CA TRP A 668 24.66 -29.68 -5.72
C TRP A 668 25.92 -30.00 -6.57
N PHE A 669 26.07 -29.34 -7.71
CA PHE A 669 27.23 -29.51 -8.57
C PHE A 669 28.54 -29.14 -7.83
N LEU A 670 28.56 -27.99 -7.16
CA LEU A 670 29.74 -27.52 -6.40
C LEU A 670 30.08 -28.42 -5.19
N GLN A 671 29.09 -29.13 -4.62
CA GLN A 671 29.29 -30.06 -3.51
C GLN A 671 29.73 -31.45 -3.98
N THR A 672 29.24 -31.90 -5.15
CA THR A 672 29.45 -33.25 -5.65
C THR A 672 30.73 -33.39 -6.46
N PHE A 673 31.20 -32.32 -7.09
CA PHE A 673 32.35 -32.34 -7.95
C PHE A 673 33.59 -31.65 -7.33
N GLY A 674 34.77 -32.27 -7.55
CA GLY A 674 36.06 -31.69 -7.23
C GLY A 674 36.57 -30.72 -8.33
N THR A 675 37.69 -30.05 -8.09
CA THR A 675 38.33 -29.12 -9.04
C THR A 675 38.69 -29.74 -10.39
N ASN A 676 38.84 -31.05 -10.45
CA ASN A 676 39.12 -31.83 -11.69
C ASN A 676 37.83 -32.35 -12.34
N PHE A 677 36.64 -31.87 -11.95
CA PHE A 677 35.34 -32.36 -12.42
C PHE A 677 35.08 -33.85 -12.24
N ASN A 678 35.74 -34.48 -11.28
CA ASN A 678 35.44 -35.84 -10.83
C ASN A 678 34.49 -35.80 -9.65
N VAL A 679 33.67 -36.85 -9.53
CA VAL A 679 32.79 -37.01 -8.36
C VAL A 679 33.67 -37.31 -7.13
N VAL A 680 33.52 -36.54 -6.07
CA VAL A 680 34.34 -36.71 -4.87
C VAL A 680 33.56 -37.49 -3.80
N ALA A 681 34.23 -38.45 -3.18
CA ALA A 681 33.68 -39.23 -2.07
C ALA A 681 33.80 -38.48 -0.73
N ASP A 682 34.79 -37.61 -0.62
CA ASP A 682 35.03 -36.77 0.55
C ASP A 682 34.66 -35.31 0.26
N SER A 683 33.70 -34.77 1.00
CA SER A 683 33.22 -33.40 0.85
C SER A 683 34.32 -32.32 0.97
N SER A 684 35.45 -32.63 1.61
CA SER A 684 36.58 -31.71 1.75
C SER A 684 37.28 -31.41 0.41
N GLN A 685 37.15 -32.27 -0.56
CA GLN A 685 37.74 -32.14 -1.91
C GLN A 685 36.80 -31.48 -2.92
N SER A 686 35.60 -31.14 -2.50
CA SER A 686 34.60 -30.47 -3.36
C SER A 686 35.01 -29.07 -3.77
N ILE A 687 34.50 -28.61 -4.90
CA ILE A 687 34.70 -27.20 -5.35
C ILE A 687 34.19 -26.23 -4.28
N LEU A 688 33.04 -26.53 -3.65
CA LEU A 688 32.47 -25.68 -2.60
C LEU A 688 33.36 -25.59 -1.37
N ALA A 689 33.98 -26.71 -0.94
CA ALA A 689 34.94 -26.72 0.17
C ALA A 689 36.19 -25.88 -0.13
N ASN A 690 36.69 -25.94 -1.38
CA ASN A 690 37.82 -25.14 -1.81
C ASN A 690 37.49 -23.63 -1.80
N ILE A 691 36.30 -23.23 -2.29
CA ILE A 691 35.83 -21.84 -2.21
C ILE A 691 35.69 -21.40 -0.75
N ALA A 692 35.12 -22.26 0.10
CA ALA A 692 34.97 -22.03 1.53
C ALA A 692 36.34 -21.85 2.24
N GLY A 693 37.34 -22.69 1.86
CA GLY A 693 38.71 -22.57 2.37
C GLY A 693 39.36 -21.21 2.05
N VAL A 694 39.06 -20.61 0.88
CA VAL A 694 39.53 -19.26 0.53
C VAL A 694 38.87 -18.18 1.39
N THR A 695 37.59 -18.39 1.77
CA THR A 695 36.84 -17.41 2.60
C THR A 695 37.06 -17.60 4.11
N SER A 696 37.47 -18.79 4.56
CA SER A 696 37.66 -19.15 5.95
C SER A 696 38.61 -18.20 6.72
N PRO A 697 39.76 -17.71 6.19
CA PRO A 697 40.62 -16.79 6.90
C PRO A 697 39.94 -15.45 7.28
N LEU A 698 38.90 -15.07 6.58
CA LEU A 698 38.10 -13.86 6.89
C LEU A 698 37.42 -13.96 8.27
N PHE A 699 37.13 -15.18 8.70
CA PHE A 699 36.44 -15.48 9.96
C PHE A 699 37.39 -15.91 11.08
N ALA A 700 38.70 -16.04 10.81
CA ALA A 700 39.73 -16.39 11.79
C ALA A 700 39.73 -15.45 13.00
N PRO A 701 39.54 -14.10 12.90
CA PRO A 701 39.50 -13.21 14.07
C PRO A 701 38.38 -13.54 15.07
N MET A 702 37.39 -14.33 14.68
CA MET A 702 36.24 -14.75 15.52
C MET A 702 36.34 -16.22 15.96
N GLY A 703 37.46 -16.88 15.69
CA GLY A 703 37.65 -18.32 15.95
C GLY A 703 36.73 -19.20 15.10
N LEU A 704 36.41 -18.76 13.87
CA LEU A 704 35.53 -19.44 12.91
C LEU A 704 36.29 -19.76 11.61
N ASP A 705 37.55 -20.10 11.70
CA ASP A 705 38.45 -20.38 10.58
C ASP A 705 38.31 -21.81 10.00
N ASP A 706 37.37 -22.62 10.52
CA ASP A 706 37.07 -23.94 9.99
C ASP A 706 36.32 -23.81 8.65
N TRP A 707 36.86 -24.44 7.59
CA TRP A 707 36.23 -24.46 6.25
C TRP A 707 34.80 -25.04 6.26
N ARG A 708 34.48 -25.93 7.21
CA ARG A 708 33.14 -26.52 7.37
C ARG A 708 32.08 -25.46 7.72
N ILE A 709 32.47 -24.51 8.60
CA ILE A 709 31.60 -23.36 8.96
C ILE A 709 31.41 -22.43 7.76
N SER A 710 32.50 -22.11 7.05
CA SER A 710 32.43 -21.28 5.83
C SER A 710 31.58 -21.94 4.75
N THR A 711 31.67 -23.27 4.57
CA THR A 711 30.80 -24.03 3.67
C THR A 711 29.33 -23.93 4.07
N ALA A 712 29.02 -24.05 5.36
CA ALA A 712 27.66 -23.90 5.88
C ALA A 712 27.10 -22.48 5.67
N LEU A 713 27.92 -21.45 5.85
CA LEU A 713 27.52 -20.07 5.59
C LEU A 713 27.27 -19.81 4.10
N LEU A 714 28.06 -20.40 3.21
CA LEU A 714 27.87 -20.30 1.76
C LEU A 714 26.59 -21.04 1.32
N SER A 715 26.31 -22.24 1.88
CA SER A 715 25.06 -22.95 1.61
C SER A 715 23.86 -22.17 2.12
N GLY A 716 23.98 -21.55 3.29
CA GLY A 716 22.96 -20.67 3.88
C GLY A 716 22.67 -19.36 3.11
N PHE A 717 23.50 -19.00 2.14
CA PHE A 717 23.18 -17.94 1.18
C PHE A 717 22.02 -18.35 0.26
N MET A 718 21.92 -19.63 -0.05
CA MET A 718 20.81 -20.16 -0.85
C MET A 718 19.51 -20.17 -0.06
N ALA A 719 19.52 -20.93 1.03
CA ALA A 719 18.41 -21.07 1.97
C ALA A 719 18.98 -21.13 3.38
N LYS A 720 18.45 -20.32 4.29
CA LYS A 720 19.03 -20.16 5.64
C LYS A 720 19.03 -21.48 6.44
N GLU A 721 18.01 -22.27 6.29
CA GLU A 721 17.88 -23.59 6.93
C GLU A 721 19.00 -24.57 6.52
N SER A 722 19.58 -24.41 5.31
CA SER A 722 20.69 -25.26 4.85
C SER A 722 21.96 -25.12 5.70
N VAL A 723 22.10 -24.06 6.49
CA VAL A 723 23.21 -23.93 7.42
C VAL A 723 23.23 -25.09 8.41
N VAL A 724 22.07 -25.42 9.00
CA VAL A 724 21.97 -26.50 10.00
C VAL A 724 22.25 -27.86 9.40
N SER A 725 21.63 -28.16 8.25
CA SER A 725 21.85 -29.46 7.58
C SER A 725 23.30 -29.62 7.14
N THR A 726 23.93 -28.56 6.61
CA THR A 726 25.35 -28.61 6.22
C THR A 726 26.28 -28.81 7.43
N ILE A 727 26.03 -28.10 8.54
CA ILE A 727 26.79 -28.31 9.78
C ILE A 727 26.63 -29.74 10.28
N SER A 728 25.41 -30.26 10.33
CA SER A 728 25.13 -31.62 10.82
C SER A 728 25.81 -32.69 9.95
N VAL A 729 25.84 -32.52 8.63
CA VAL A 729 26.51 -33.42 7.70
C VAL A 729 28.04 -33.35 7.84
N LEU A 730 28.61 -32.15 7.88
CA LEU A 730 30.07 -31.99 7.88
C LEU A 730 30.72 -32.28 9.20
N PHE A 731 30.05 -32.08 10.34
CA PHE A 731 30.57 -32.43 11.67
C PHE A 731 30.14 -33.81 12.14
N GLY A 732 29.07 -34.38 11.58
CA GLY A 732 28.57 -35.74 11.88
C GLY A 732 27.90 -35.88 13.27
N SER A 733 28.28 -35.08 14.26
CA SER A 733 27.66 -35.01 15.58
C SER A 733 27.73 -33.62 16.22
N THR A 734 26.81 -33.35 17.15
CA THR A 734 26.82 -32.11 17.96
C THR A 734 28.07 -32.03 18.86
N ASP A 735 28.55 -33.14 19.36
CA ASP A 735 29.75 -33.18 20.21
C ASP A 735 31.01 -32.78 19.43
N ALA A 736 31.14 -33.19 18.19
CA ALA A 736 32.24 -32.79 17.32
C ALA A 736 32.17 -31.27 16.98
N LEU A 737 30.99 -30.71 16.84
CA LEU A 737 30.80 -29.28 16.66
C LEU A 737 31.18 -28.49 17.91
N VAL A 738 30.75 -28.96 19.10
CA VAL A 738 31.09 -28.33 20.40
C VAL A 738 32.57 -28.42 20.67
N ALA A 739 33.22 -29.52 20.28
CA ALA A 739 34.69 -29.65 20.42
C ALA A 739 35.49 -28.73 19.48
N ALA A 740 34.92 -28.38 18.32
CA ALA A 740 35.58 -27.56 17.31
C ALA A 740 35.41 -26.05 17.53
N LEU A 741 34.35 -25.58 18.23
CA LEU A 741 34.05 -24.17 18.43
C LEU A 741 33.97 -23.82 19.91
N SER A 742 34.54 -22.66 20.30
CA SER A 742 34.30 -22.10 21.63
C SER A 742 32.87 -21.56 21.76
N THR A 743 32.33 -21.46 22.96
CA THR A 743 31.02 -20.87 23.25
C THR A 743 30.93 -19.43 22.73
N LEU A 744 32.03 -18.69 22.80
CA LEU A 744 32.09 -17.32 22.30
C LEU A 744 32.08 -17.26 20.76
N SER A 745 32.80 -18.20 20.08
CA SER A 745 32.77 -18.32 18.63
C SER A 745 31.34 -18.75 18.12
N ALA A 746 30.67 -19.62 18.87
CA ALA A 746 29.29 -20.00 18.56
C ALA A 746 28.31 -18.81 18.69
N LEU A 747 28.50 -17.94 19.69
CA LEU A 747 27.72 -16.71 19.83
C LEU A 747 28.01 -15.73 18.68
N ALA A 748 29.26 -15.58 18.28
CA ALA A 748 29.65 -14.75 17.13
C ALA A 748 29.04 -15.32 15.82
N LEU A 749 29.03 -16.63 15.64
CA LEU A 749 28.37 -17.30 14.50
C LEU A 749 26.88 -17.04 14.49
N LEU A 750 26.20 -17.11 15.65
CA LEU A 750 24.76 -16.79 15.75
C LEU A 750 24.48 -15.35 15.32
N VAL A 751 25.27 -14.38 15.76
CA VAL A 751 25.13 -12.97 15.39
C VAL A 751 25.43 -12.75 13.91
N PHE A 752 26.45 -13.42 13.38
CA PHE A 752 26.72 -13.37 11.94
C PHE A 752 25.54 -13.94 11.14
N CYS A 753 25.01 -15.11 11.51
CA CYS A 753 23.84 -15.73 10.87
C CYS A 753 22.58 -14.88 10.96
N LEU A 754 22.41 -14.10 12.04
CA LEU A 754 21.32 -13.13 12.19
C LEU A 754 21.39 -12.03 11.13
N LEU A 755 22.56 -11.41 10.96
CA LEU A 755 22.72 -10.14 10.26
C LEU A 755 23.19 -10.26 8.82
N TYR A 756 23.86 -11.36 8.41
CA TYR A 756 24.41 -11.49 7.08
C TYR A 756 23.32 -11.59 6.01
N THR A 757 23.71 -11.45 4.75
CA THR A 757 22.83 -11.33 3.58
C THR A 757 21.60 -12.26 3.63
N PRO A 758 20.43 -11.82 3.18
CA PRO A 758 19.25 -12.67 3.10
C PRO A 758 19.43 -13.79 2.05
N CYS A 759 18.47 -14.71 1.98
CA CYS A 759 18.48 -15.79 0.98
C CYS A 759 18.37 -15.26 -0.45
N VAL A 760 18.81 -16.06 -1.45
CA VAL A 760 18.80 -15.69 -2.88
C VAL A 760 17.43 -15.22 -3.34
N ALA A 761 16.35 -15.84 -2.86
CA ALA A 761 14.98 -15.41 -3.20
C ALA A 761 14.66 -13.98 -2.75
N ALA A 762 15.12 -13.58 -1.56
CA ALA A 762 14.95 -12.21 -1.09
C ALA A 762 15.81 -11.22 -1.87
N ILE A 763 17.05 -11.59 -2.22
CA ILE A 763 17.93 -10.76 -3.07
C ILE A 763 17.33 -10.57 -4.45
N ALA A 764 16.77 -11.63 -5.05
CA ALA A 764 16.07 -11.54 -6.32
C ALA A 764 14.85 -10.60 -6.26
N SER A 765 14.12 -10.62 -5.13
CA SER A 765 13.01 -9.67 -4.90
C SER A 765 13.52 -8.24 -4.80
N VAL A 766 14.60 -7.99 -4.07
CA VAL A 766 15.23 -6.67 -3.98
C VAL A 766 15.75 -6.20 -5.34
N LYS A 767 16.39 -7.09 -6.11
CA LYS A 767 16.83 -6.78 -7.49
C LYS A 767 15.68 -6.33 -8.37
N ARG A 768 14.52 -6.94 -8.23
CA ARG A 768 13.31 -6.58 -8.99
C ARG A 768 12.75 -5.22 -8.57
N GLU A 769 12.76 -4.92 -7.26
CA GLU A 769 12.18 -3.69 -6.72
C GLU A 769 13.10 -2.47 -6.84
N LEU A 770 14.40 -2.65 -6.65
CA LEU A 770 15.38 -1.55 -6.59
C LEU A 770 16.44 -1.60 -7.70
N GLY A 771 16.50 -2.70 -8.46
CA GLY A 771 17.54 -2.91 -9.45
C GLY A 771 18.79 -3.64 -8.93
N GLY A 772 19.65 -4.08 -9.87
CA GLY A 772 20.82 -4.93 -9.56
C GLY A 772 21.88 -4.25 -8.71
N ALA A 773 22.14 -2.97 -8.94
CA ALA A 773 23.14 -2.20 -8.17
C ALA A 773 22.78 -2.10 -6.68
N TRP A 774 21.52 -1.80 -6.36
CA TRP A 774 21.04 -1.74 -4.97
C TRP A 774 21.05 -3.11 -4.30
N ALA A 775 20.70 -4.18 -5.03
CA ALA A 775 20.75 -5.54 -4.49
C ALA A 775 22.18 -5.95 -4.15
N ALA A 776 23.15 -5.68 -5.02
CA ALA A 776 24.57 -5.96 -4.77
C ALA A 776 25.12 -5.13 -3.60
N CYS A 777 24.81 -3.83 -3.56
CA CYS A 777 25.20 -2.94 -2.44
C CYS A 777 24.63 -3.44 -1.11
N MET A 778 23.36 -3.87 -1.07
CA MET A 778 22.72 -4.43 0.12
C MET A 778 23.44 -5.69 0.61
N VAL A 779 23.76 -6.63 -0.28
CA VAL A 779 24.47 -7.87 0.08
C VAL A 779 25.81 -7.56 0.71
N VAL A 780 26.62 -6.70 0.09
CA VAL A 780 27.92 -6.32 0.60
C VAL A 780 27.80 -5.60 1.95
N ALA A 781 26.91 -4.60 2.05
CA ALA A 781 26.72 -3.83 3.27
C ALA A 781 26.27 -4.71 4.44
N GLN A 782 25.35 -5.65 4.21
CA GLN A 782 24.89 -6.56 5.26
C GLN A 782 25.97 -7.54 5.70
N CYS A 783 26.78 -8.09 4.79
CA CYS A 783 27.91 -8.92 5.15
C CYS A 783 28.93 -8.16 6.00
N VAL A 784 29.23 -6.91 5.65
CA VAL A 784 30.13 -6.04 6.43
C VAL A 784 29.55 -5.76 7.83
N VAL A 785 28.27 -5.37 7.92
CA VAL A 785 27.60 -5.12 9.20
C VAL A 785 27.59 -6.38 10.06
N ALA A 786 27.27 -7.53 9.47
CA ALA A 786 27.28 -8.81 10.17
C ALA A 786 28.64 -9.17 10.73
N TRP A 787 29.69 -8.98 9.91
CA TRP A 787 31.07 -9.24 10.31
C TRP A 787 31.51 -8.32 11.45
N VAL A 788 31.25 -7.00 11.33
CA VAL A 788 31.60 -6.02 12.35
C VAL A 788 30.89 -6.29 13.68
N CYS A 789 29.59 -6.60 13.64
CA CYS A 789 28.80 -6.90 14.83
C CYS A 789 29.27 -8.22 15.50
N ALA A 790 29.49 -9.27 14.71
CA ALA A 790 29.95 -10.57 15.20
C ALA A 790 31.35 -10.46 15.84
N TYR A 791 32.26 -9.77 15.15
CA TYR A 791 33.62 -9.52 15.70
C TYR A 791 33.59 -8.62 16.96
N GLY A 792 32.72 -7.60 16.96
CA GLY A 792 32.53 -6.75 18.13
C GLY A 792 32.07 -7.53 19.37
N ILE A 793 31.12 -8.46 19.20
CA ILE A 793 30.66 -9.35 20.28
C ILE A 793 31.75 -10.32 20.71
N TYR A 794 32.48 -10.91 19.76
CA TYR A 794 33.62 -11.78 20.07
C TYR A 794 34.70 -11.03 20.87
N LEU A 795 35.08 -9.84 20.42
CA LEU A 795 36.10 -9.02 21.09
C LEU A 795 35.68 -8.61 22.51
N THR A 796 34.41 -8.17 22.67
CA THR A 796 33.88 -7.80 24.00
C THR A 796 33.80 -8.99 24.93
N GLY A 797 33.38 -10.18 24.44
CA GLY A 797 33.37 -11.41 25.23
C GLY A 797 34.79 -11.85 25.65
N ALA A 798 35.73 -11.79 24.72
CA ALA A 798 37.13 -12.11 25.00
C ALA A 798 37.77 -11.17 26.06
N THR A 799 37.48 -9.86 25.98
CA THR A 799 37.97 -8.87 26.98
C THR A 799 37.31 -9.04 28.35
N LEU A 800 36.12 -9.58 28.42
CA LEU A 800 35.38 -9.89 29.65
C LEU A 800 35.75 -11.28 30.25
N GLY A 801 36.62 -12.05 29.58
CA GLY A 801 37.11 -13.34 30.08
C GLY A 801 36.12 -14.51 29.82
N PHE A 802 35.21 -14.40 28.85
CA PHE A 802 34.31 -15.49 28.45
C PHE A 802 34.92 -16.37 27.33
N ALA A 803 36.25 -16.35 27.14
CA ALA A 803 36.90 -17.15 26.08
C ALA A 803 37.03 -18.61 26.42
#